data_aae087b6a782f118817d152e5571861e
#
_entry.id   aae087b6a782f118817d152e5571861e
#
_cell.length_a   1.000
_cell.length_b   1.000
_cell.length_c   1.000
_cell.angle_alpha   90.00
_cell.angle_beta   90.00
_cell.angle_gamma   90.00
#
_symmetry.space_group_name_H-M   'P 1'
#
loop_
_entity.id
_entity.type
_entity.pdbx_description
1 polymer ?
#
loop_
_entity_poly.entity_id
_entity_poly.type
_entity_poly.pdbx_seq_one_letter_code
_entity_poly.pdbx_strand_id
1 'polypeptide(L)'
;MLKNPQTKNTYMKRILLTLAALGMTFMAFAQPQLKENNIEEVLKAMTLQEKATLLVGGARAAMVNGVTSGVSSNVPGAAGNTRNIDRLGIPVTVLADGPAGLRIQPTRPGDSNTYYCTGFPVGTLLASSWDLSLVEEVTKAMGNEVLEYGVDVLLAPGMNIHRNPLCGRNFEYFSEDPFLSGKMAAAYVKGIQSNGVGTSIKHYAANNQETNRNEDDAIISQRALREIYLKNFEIAVKEAQPWTVMSSYNKLNGDYTQQSEGLLTTVLRDEWGFKGIVMTDWGNKAGTVKSAKAGNDLMEPGNQNEIDRILAAVNDGTISQEELDRNVRNMLTYIVRTPRFAGYKFSNKPDLKAHAAVARKAAAEAMVLLRNEGGALPLKGTEKVALYGVGSVDFVAGGTGSGNVNKAYVVTMEEGLRNAGFQLNQSLVEFYNAHNAYTKAKNRLTASNNPWAMFGGTKLAETEIPADAIAAQAKTEDVAIVVIGRNAGEGADRKMMDDFEITAIERALLQNVSASYHAAGKKVVVILNVGGVIETNSWKNLVDAIVLPWSPGQEGANAVADVLTGKVNPSGKLPMTFPVNFMDHPSSANFPYNYTATATRGVSWGPRQPQKDVDYTRYDEGIWVGYRHFATRGVEVSYPFGYGLSYSSFAYSKPVVKAVADGFEASVTVTNTGAVAGKEVVELYVSAPAGGLEKPVRELKAFGKTKELAPGESQTITMKVSAYELASFNEATSAWEAAAGQYNVQFGASAADIRAKAPYTLKKAASWPVHNVLAPVAQ
;
A
#
# COMPACT_ATOMS: atom_id res chain seq x y z
N MET A 1 -63.10 -62.36 -47.29
CA MET A 1 -61.84 -61.59 -47.38
C MET A 1 -61.26 -61.48 -46.02
N LEU A 2 -60.29 -62.35 -45.72
CA LEU A 2 -59.63 -62.44 -44.39
C LEU A 2 -58.53 -61.35 -44.28
N LYS A 3 -58.67 -60.38 -43.34
CA LYS A 3 -57.60 -59.44 -43.02
C LYS A 3 -56.62 -60.05 -42.04
N ASN A 4 -55.37 -60.13 -42.45
CA ASN A 4 -54.23 -60.78 -41.81
C ASN A 4 -53.86 -60.07 -40.50
N PRO A 5 -53.80 -60.75 -39.32
CA PRO A 5 -53.47 -60.14 -38.00
C PRO A 5 -52.01 -59.79 -37.78
N GLN A 6 -51.10 -60.15 -38.69
CA GLN A 6 -49.67 -59.96 -38.47
C GLN A 6 -49.13 -58.54 -38.69
N THR A 7 -49.90 -57.68 -39.40
CA THR A 7 -49.40 -56.30 -39.66
C THR A 7 -49.56 -55.31 -38.47
N LYS A 8 -50.47 -55.57 -37.53
CA LYS A 8 -50.67 -54.71 -36.36
C LYS A 8 -49.56 -54.86 -35.31
N ASN A 9 -48.93 -56.02 -35.19
CA ASN A 9 -47.90 -56.31 -34.18
C ASN A 9 -46.54 -55.75 -34.56
N THR A 10 -46.25 -55.58 -35.83
CA THR A 10 -45.03 -55.00 -36.35
C THR A 10 -45.00 -53.46 -36.22
N TYR A 11 -46.17 -52.83 -36.38
CA TYR A 11 -46.26 -51.36 -36.16
C TYR A 11 -46.16 -50.94 -34.68
N MET A 12 -46.81 -51.70 -33.79
CA MET A 12 -46.72 -51.45 -32.34
C MET A 12 -45.31 -51.72 -31.79
N LYS A 13 -44.60 -52.74 -32.28
CA LYS A 13 -43.20 -52.97 -31.89
C LYS A 13 -42.24 -51.87 -32.41
N ARG A 14 -42.51 -51.32 -33.61
CA ARG A 14 -41.71 -50.20 -34.13
C ARG A 14 -42.00 -48.90 -33.38
N ILE A 15 -43.24 -48.63 -33.01
CA ILE A 15 -43.60 -47.44 -32.19
C ILE A 15 -43.01 -47.55 -30.76
N LEU A 16 -43.05 -48.72 -30.13
CA LEU A 16 -42.41 -48.95 -28.82
C LEU A 16 -40.89 -48.86 -28.86
N LEU A 17 -40.25 -49.37 -29.95
CA LEU A 17 -38.80 -49.20 -30.13
C LEU A 17 -38.39 -47.75 -30.45
N THR A 18 -39.24 -46.99 -31.17
CA THR A 18 -38.98 -45.57 -31.43
C THR A 18 -39.24 -44.71 -30.19
N LEU A 19 -40.20 -45.03 -29.35
CA LEU A 19 -40.42 -44.40 -28.06
C LEU A 19 -39.37 -44.78 -27.01
N ALA A 20 -38.84 -46.01 -27.05
CA ALA A 20 -37.71 -46.40 -26.21
C ALA A 20 -36.40 -45.74 -26.68
N ALA A 21 -36.20 -45.58 -27.98
CA ALA A 21 -35.04 -44.83 -28.52
C ALA A 21 -35.13 -43.31 -28.29
N LEU A 22 -36.34 -42.71 -28.29
CA LEU A 22 -36.56 -41.30 -27.89
C LEU A 22 -36.50 -41.13 -26.35
N GLY A 23 -36.84 -42.16 -25.57
CA GLY A 23 -36.70 -42.13 -24.11
C GLY A 23 -35.26 -42.27 -23.60
N MET A 24 -34.33 -42.78 -24.44
CA MET A 24 -32.90 -42.86 -24.10
C MET A 24 -32.08 -41.63 -24.53
N THR A 25 -32.68 -40.64 -25.19
CA THR A 25 -31.95 -39.46 -25.70
C THR A 25 -32.13 -38.18 -24.88
N PHE A 26 -32.81 -38.23 -23.74
CA PHE A 26 -32.94 -37.06 -22.83
C PHE A 26 -32.83 -37.43 -21.34
N MET A 27 -31.80 -38.23 -20.97
CA MET A 27 -31.12 -37.94 -19.72
C MET A 27 -30.03 -36.91 -20.07
N ALA A 28 -30.43 -35.70 -20.37
CA ALA A 28 -29.55 -34.56 -20.14
C ALA A 28 -29.26 -34.58 -18.65
N PHE A 29 -28.13 -35.17 -18.23
CA PHE A 29 -27.63 -34.98 -16.90
C PHE A 29 -27.57 -33.47 -16.69
N ALA A 30 -28.40 -32.97 -15.76
CA ALA A 30 -28.37 -31.56 -15.42
C ALA A 30 -26.90 -31.22 -15.08
N GLN A 31 -26.32 -30.28 -15.84
CA GLN A 31 -24.93 -29.88 -15.63
C GLN A 31 -24.80 -29.41 -14.17
N PRO A 32 -23.73 -29.83 -13.45
CA PRO A 32 -23.55 -29.41 -12.08
C PRO A 32 -23.43 -27.88 -12.02
N GLN A 33 -24.23 -27.25 -11.19
CA GLN A 33 -24.11 -25.83 -10.89
C GLN A 33 -23.15 -25.64 -9.74
N LEU A 34 -22.23 -24.67 -9.85
CA LEU A 34 -21.23 -24.40 -8.81
C LEU A 34 -21.87 -24.09 -7.46
N LYS A 35 -21.36 -24.75 -6.41
CA LYS A 35 -21.70 -24.54 -5.00
C LYS A 35 -20.43 -24.67 -4.18
N GLU A 36 -20.44 -24.18 -2.96
CA GLU A 36 -19.29 -24.29 -2.04
C GLU A 36 -18.83 -25.74 -1.82
N ASN A 37 -19.73 -26.70 -1.85
CA ASN A 37 -19.47 -28.10 -1.51
C ASN A 37 -19.32 -29.05 -2.72
N ASN A 38 -19.32 -28.52 -3.97
CA ASN A 38 -19.22 -29.38 -5.17
C ASN A 38 -18.12 -28.94 -6.17
N ILE A 39 -17.11 -28.23 -5.72
CA ILE A 39 -16.01 -27.72 -6.58
C ILE A 39 -15.38 -28.82 -7.42
N GLU A 40 -15.11 -29.98 -6.86
CA GLU A 40 -14.47 -31.12 -7.57
C GLU A 40 -15.42 -31.73 -8.63
N GLU A 41 -16.72 -31.72 -8.40
CA GLU A 41 -17.71 -32.16 -9.38
C GLU A 41 -17.77 -31.20 -10.58
N VAL A 42 -17.78 -29.89 -10.30
CA VAL A 42 -17.75 -28.86 -11.34
C VAL A 42 -16.46 -28.89 -12.11
N LEU A 43 -15.32 -28.99 -11.44
CA LEU A 43 -13.99 -29.10 -12.05
C LEU A 43 -13.90 -30.29 -13.04
N LYS A 44 -14.47 -31.44 -12.69
CA LYS A 44 -14.54 -32.63 -13.58
C LYS A 44 -15.49 -32.42 -14.77
N ALA A 45 -16.53 -31.62 -14.60
CA ALA A 45 -17.50 -31.32 -15.66
C ALA A 45 -17.02 -30.23 -16.63
N MET A 46 -15.96 -29.48 -16.29
CA MET A 46 -15.39 -28.46 -17.16
C MET A 46 -14.64 -29.06 -18.34
N THR A 47 -14.86 -28.47 -19.52
CA THR A 47 -14.04 -28.72 -20.70
C THR A 47 -12.66 -28.07 -20.55
N LEU A 48 -11.67 -28.54 -21.31
CA LEU A 48 -10.34 -27.94 -21.34
C LEU A 48 -10.39 -26.44 -21.70
N GLN A 49 -11.24 -26.07 -22.67
CA GLN A 49 -11.48 -24.68 -23.07
C GLN A 49 -11.98 -23.82 -21.89
N GLU A 50 -12.92 -24.32 -21.10
CA GLU A 50 -13.46 -23.60 -19.94
C GLU A 50 -12.45 -23.46 -18.82
N LYS A 51 -11.65 -24.51 -18.56
CA LYS A 51 -10.55 -24.47 -17.61
C LYS A 51 -9.53 -23.38 -17.98
N ALA A 52 -9.07 -23.36 -19.24
CA ALA A 52 -8.15 -22.35 -19.74
C ALA A 52 -8.78 -20.94 -19.70
N THR A 53 -10.06 -20.82 -20.04
CA THR A 53 -10.81 -19.54 -20.02
C THR A 53 -10.88 -18.94 -18.62
N LEU A 54 -11.07 -19.76 -17.59
CA LEU A 54 -11.20 -19.30 -16.20
C LEU A 54 -9.91 -18.70 -15.63
N LEU A 55 -8.72 -19.09 -16.16
CA LEU A 55 -7.42 -18.57 -15.73
C LEU A 55 -7.04 -17.25 -16.40
N VAL A 56 -7.88 -16.70 -17.29
CA VAL A 56 -7.53 -15.52 -18.08
C VAL A 56 -8.60 -14.45 -17.88
N GLY A 57 -8.16 -13.25 -17.50
CA GLY A 57 -9.04 -12.11 -17.28
C GLY A 57 -9.91 -11.77 -18.48
N GLY A 58 -11.07 -11.17 -18.21
CA GLY A 58 -12.09 -10.84 -19.21
C GLY A 58 -12.17 -9.35 -19.54
N ALA A 59 -11.47 -8.49 -18.83
CA ALA A 59 -11.45 -7.05 -19.05
C ALA A 59 -10.62 -6.69 -20.29
N ARG A 60 -11.05 -5.65 -21.01
CA ARG A 60 -10.25 -5.10 -22.11
C ARG A 60 -9.07 -4.31 -21.56
N ALA A 61 -7.86 -4.60 -22.03
CA ALA A 61 -6.70 -3.79 -21.71
C ALA A 61 -6.84 -2.35 -22.24
N ALA A 62 -6.54 -1.36 -21.42
CA ALA A 62 -6.54 0.05 -21.78
C ALA A 62 -5.47 0.80 -20.98
N MET A 63 -5.00 1.93 -21.51
CA MET A 63 -4.16 2.86 -20.76
C MET A 63 -5.05 3.82 -19.97
N VAL A 64 -4.96 3.79 -18.65
CA VAL A 64 -5.71 4.68 -17.74
C VAL A 64 -4.70 5.39 -16.85
N ASN A 65 -4.64 6.71 -16.93
CA ASN A 65 -3.69 7.55 -16.15
C ASN A 65 -2.22 7.09 -16.27
N GLY A 66 -1.78 6.65 -17.46
CA GLY A 66 -0.40 6.23 -17.71
C GLY A 66 -0.03 4.81 -17.30
N VAL A 67 -0.98 4.08 -16.79
CA VAL A 67 -0.81 2.70 -16.35
C VAL A 67 -1.65 1.78 -17.24
N THR A 68 -1.11 0.63 -17.62
CA THR A 68 -1.91 -0.42 -18.26
C THR A 68 -2.94 -0.90 -17.24
N SER A 69 -4.21 -0.77 -17.59
CA SER A 69 -5.34 -1.18 -16.74
C SER A 69 -6.32 -2.02 -17.52
N GLY A 70 -7.14 -2.77 -16.85
CA GLY A 70 -8.33 -3.37 -17.43
C GLY A 70 -9.48 -2.36 -17.43
N VAL A 71 -10.42 -2.54 -18.36
CA VAL A 71 -11.71 -1.84 -18.34
C VAL A 71 -12.81 -2.88 -18.24
N SER A 72 -13.37 -3.00 -17.04
CA SER A 72 -14.51 -3.88 -16.80
C SER A 72 -15.80 -3.24 -17.34
N SER A 73 -16.60 -4.03 -18.03
CA SER A 73 -17.97 -3.63 -18.42
C SER A 73 -18.97 -3.82 -17.28
N ASN A 74 -18.61 -4.56 -16.24
CA ASN A 74 -19.51 -4.88 -15.12
C ASN A 74 -19.60 -3.73 -14.11
N VAL A 75 -18.44 -3.10 -13.80
CA VAL A 75 -18.37 -1.87 -13.00
C VAL A 75 -17.45 -0.91 -13.74
N PRO A 76 -17.99 0.18 -14.33
CA PRO A 76 -17.17 1.12 -15.11
C PRO A 76 -16.02 1.69 -14.30
N GLY A 77 -14.82 1.60 -14.86
CA GLY A 77 -13.58 2.06 -14.22
C GLY A 77 -12.90 1.04 -13.31
N ALA A 78 -13.52 -0.11 -13.05
CA ALA A 78 -12.82 -1.22 -12.39
C ALA A 78 -11.70 -1.77 -13.27
N ALA A 79 -10.63 -2.22 -12.64
CA ALA A 79 -9.37 -2.58 -13.29
C ALA A 79 -9.45 -3.89 -14.08
N GLY A 80 -10.23 -4.87 -13.61
CA GLY A 80 -10.32 -6.19 -14.21
C GLY A 80 -11.56 -6.96 -13.83
N ASN A 81 -11.73 -8.11 -14.45
CA ASN A 81 -12.75 -9.10 -14.10
C ASN A 81 -12.38 -10.50 -14.62
N THR A 82 -12.88 -11.52 -13.95
CA THR A 82 -12.83 -12.90 -14.44
C THR A 82 -13.79 -13.13 -15.58
N ARG A 83 -13.82 -14.34 -16.13
CA ARG A 83 -14.80 -14.77 -17.15
C ARG A 83 -15.85 -15.68 -16.53
N ASN A 84 -17.09 -15.57 -16.99
CA ASN A 84 -18.20 -16.44 -16.59
C ASN A 84 -18.21 -17.77 -17.39
N ILE A 85 -18.80 -18.80 -16.77
CA ILE A 85 -19.14 -20.07 -17.43
C ILE A 85 -20.57 -20.41 -17.04
N ASP A 86 -21.51 -19.85 -17.77
CA ASP A 86 -22.95 -19.83 -17.44
C ASP A 86 -23.52 -21.23 -17.24
N ARG A 87 -23.15 -22.19 -18.11
CA ARG A 87 -23.66 -23.57 -18.01
C ARG A 87 -23.32 -24.27 -16.70
N LEU A 88 -22.28 -23.81 -15.98
CA LEU A 88 -21.82 -24.34 -14.68
C LEU A 88 -22.14 -23.41 -13.51
N GLY A 89 -22.87 -22.32 -13.75
CA GLY A 89 -23.21 -21.34 -12.72
C GLY A 89 -22.00 -20.58 -12.16
N ILE A 90 -20.93 -20.40 -12.95
CA ILE A 90 -19.72 -19.66 -12.56
C ILE A 90 -19.90 -18.21 -13.01
N PRO A 91 -20.08 -17.25 -12.06
CA PRO A 91 -20.24 -15.84 -12.40
C PRO A 91 -18.91 -15.16 -12.71
N VAL A 92 -19.00 -14.00 -13.35
CA VAL A 92 -17.92 -13.01 -13.39
C VAL A 92 -17.65 -12.51 -11.96
N THR A 93 -16.40 -12.21 -11.63
CA THR A 93 -16.02 -11.42 -10.45
C THR A 93 -15.28 -10.16 -10.87
N VAL A 94 -15.40 -9.06 -10.12
CA VAL A 94 -14.89 -7.74 -10.49
C VAL A 94 -13.75 -7.34 -9.56
N LEU A 95 -12.64 -6.85 -10.15
CA LEU A 95 -11.43 -6.43 -9.49
C LEU A 95 -11.26 -4.92 -9.71
N ALA A 96 -11.05 -4.14 -8.67
CA ALA A 96 -10.85 -2.70 -8.80
C ALA A 96 -9.64 -2.19 -8.01
N ASP A 97 -8.96 -1.20 -8.55
CA ASP A 97 -7.89 -0.49 -7.85
C ASP A 97 -8.39 0.26 -6.62
N GLY A 98 -7.46 0.57 -5.71
CA GLY A 98 -7.73 1.52 -4.67
C GLY A 98 -7.00 1.36 -3.36
N PRO A 99 -5.66 1.50 -3.27
CA PRO A 99 -4.96 1.45 -1.98
C PRO A 99 -5.31 2.60 -1.02
N ALA A 100 -5.86 3.71 -1.54
CA ALA A 100 -6.34 4.85 -0.75
C ALA A 100 -7.85 5.13 -0.92
N GLY A 101 -8.64 4.13 -1.33
CA GLY A 101 -10.07 4.20 -1.62
C GLY A 101 -10.41 3.59 -2.95
N LEU A 102 -11.62 3.09 -3.09
CA LEU A 102 -12.07 2.41 -4.31
C LEU A 102 -11.95 3.33 -5.53
N ARG A 103 -11.42 2.79 -6.63
CA ARG A 103 -11.30 3.49 -7.91
C ARG A 103 -12.28 2.94 -8.93
N ILE A 104 -13.34 3.70 -9.19
CA ILE A 104 -14.31 3.47 -10.25
C ILE A 104 -14.55 4.77 -11.02
N GLN A 105 -15.17 4.70 -12.20
CA GLN A 105 -15.58 5.89 -12.92
C GLN A 105 -16.80 6.55 -12.25
N PRO A 106 -16.84 7.89 -12.18
CA PRO A 106 -17.97 8.62 -11.59
C PRO A 106 -19.24 8.57 -12.46
N THR A 107 -19.13 8.23 -13.75
CA THR A 107 -20.25 8.18 -14.69
C THR A 107 -20.47 6.78 -15.23
N ARG A 108 -21.73 6.42 -15.52
CA ARG A 108 -22.11 5.15 -16.12
C ARG A 108 -22.96 5.39 -17.37
N PRO A 109 -22.76 4.61 -18.45
CA PRO A 109 -23.58 4.76 -19.66
C PRO A 109 -25.08 4.61 -19.36
N GLY A 110 -25.89 5.57 -19.79
CA GLY A 110 -27.35 5.54 -19.60
C GLY A 110 -27.85 5.88 -18.19
N ASP A 111 -26.95 6.31 -17.29
CA ASP A 111 -27.28 6.71 -15.92
C ASP A 111 -26.89 8.18 -15.69
N SER A 112 -27.81 8.97 -15.14
CA SER A 112 -27.59 10.39 -14.82
C SER A 112 -26.95 10.61 -13.45
N ASN A 113 -26.85 9.57 -12.60
CA ASN A 113 -26.22 9.66 -11.31
C ASN A 113 -24.68 9.77 -11.44
N THR A 114 -24.07 10.39 -10.45
CA THR A 114 -22.61 10.45 -10.32
C THR A 114 -22.17 9.58 -9.13
N TYR A 115 -21.20 8.72 -9.37
CA TYR A 115 -20.68 7.73 -8.43
C TYR A 115 -19.29 8.14 -7.98
N TYR A 116 -19.17 8.69 -6.78
CA TYR A 116 -17.90 9.04 -6.16
C TYR A 116 -17.49 8.01 -5.12
N CYS A 117 -16.21 7.96 -4.82
CA CYS A 117 -15.66 7.18 -3.72
C CYS A 117 -14.93 8.11 -2.74
N THR A 118 -14.80 7.66 -1.51
CA THR A 118 -14.06 8.40 -0.48
C THR A 118 -12.56 8.29 -0.72
N GLY A 119 -11.87 9.43 -0.76
CA GLY A 119 -10.42 9.49 -0.70
C GLY A 119 -9.96 9.39 0.75
N PHE A 120 -9.48 8.21 1.14
CA PHE A 120 -8.95 7.95 2.48
C PHE A 120 -7.47 8.36 2.59
N PRO A 121 -6.91 8.45 3.81
CA PRO A 121 -5.47 8.59 4.03
C PRO A 121 -4.67 7.50 3.33
N VAL A 122 -3.54 7.85 2.74
CA VAL A 122 -2.64 6.89 2.06
C VAL A 122 -1.96 5.93 3.04
N GLY A 123 -1.43 4.81 2.52
CA GLY A 123 -0.80 3.75 3.32
C GLY A 123 0.27 4.26 4.29
N THR A 124 1.16 5.15 3.85
CA THR A 124 2.18 5.77 4.70
C THR A 124 1.60 6.53 5.88
N LEU A 125 0.51 7.29 5.67
CA LEU A 125 -0.16 7.99 6.77
C LEU A 125 -0.88 7.02 7.70
N LEU A 126 -1.57 6.01 7.17
CA LEU A 126 -2.18 4.98 8.01
C LEU A 126 -1.14 4.26 8.88
N ALA A 127 0.04 3.95 8.33
CA ALA A 127 1.14 3.37 9.10
C ALA A 127 1.69 4.32 10.17
N SER A 128 1.67 5.63 9.92
CA SER A 128 2.07 6.64 10.90
C SER A 128 1.15 6.67 12.13
N SER A 129 -0.05 6.10 12.06
CA SER A 129 -0.93 5.98 13.23
C SER A 129 -0.40 5.01 14.28
N TRP A 130 0.34 3.98 13.90
CA TRP A 130 0.74 2.84 14.74
C TRP A 130 -0.44 2.21 15.50
N ASP A 131 -1.63 2.29 14.91
CA ASP A 131 -2.89 1.84 15.49
C ASP A 131 -3.63 0.90 14.54
N LEU A 132 -3.54 -0.39 14.83
CA LEU A 132 -4.16 -1.45 14.00
C LEU A 132 -5.68 -1.34 13.98
N SER A 133 -6.29 -0.92 15.10
CA SER A 133 -7.75 -0.78 15.19
C SER A 133 -8.27 0.39 14.35
N LEU A 134 -7.51 1.49 14.30
CA LEU A 134 -7.82 2.62 13.42
C LEU A 134 -7.72 2.22 11.94
N VAL A 135 -6.71 1.43 11.57
CA VAL A 135 -6.57 0.90 10.21
C VAL A 135 -7.74 -0.01 9.85
N GLU A 136 -8.15 -0.91 10.75
CA GLU A 136 -9.34 -1.75 10.54
C GLU A 136 -10.63 -0.92 10.40
N GLU A 137 -10.81 0.14 11.19
CA GLU A 137 -11.97 1.05 11.08
C GLU A 137 -12.03 1.74 9.71
N VAL A 138 -10.91 2.32 9.26
CA VAL A 138 -10.80 2.97 7.94
C VAL A 138 -11.09 2.00 6.82
N THR A 139 -10.45 0.83 6.86
CA THR A 139 -10.56 -0.15 5.78
C THR A 139 -11.89 -0.88 5.79
N LYS A 140 -12.58 -0.96 6.93
CA LYS A 140 -13.97 -1.40 6.98
C LYS A 140 -14.90 -0.43 6.23
N ALA A 141 -14.71 0.88 6.39
CA ALA A 141 -15.46 1.88 5.62
C ALA A 141 -15.17 1.77 4.12
N MET A 142 -13.88 1.59 3.75
CA MET A 142 -13.46 1.38 2.36
C MET A 142 -14.06 0.09 1.78
N GLY A 143 -14.07 -1.01 2.52
CA GLY A 143 -14.65 -2.30 2.11
C GLY A 143 -16.17 -2.23 1.92
N ASN A 144 -16.87 -1.34 2.64
CA ASN A 144 -18.28 -1.08 2.40
C ASN A 144 -18.52 -0.44 1.03
N GLU A 145 -17.69 0.51 0.60
CA GLU A 145 -17.78 1.08 -0.75
C GLU A 145 -17.49 0.02 -1.82
N VAL A 146 -16.53 -0.88 -1.59
CA VAL A 146 -16.21 -2.00 -2.48
C VAL A 146 -17.44 -2.89 -2.67
N LEU A 147 -18.08 -3.30 -1.58
CA LEU A 147 -19.29 -4.13 -1.59
C LEU A 147 -20.44 -3.43 -2.32
N GLU A 148 -20.77 -2.20 -1.90
CA GLU A 148 -21.96 -1.50 -2.37
C GLU A 148 -21.88 -1.06 -3.84
N TYR A 149 -20.68 -0.88 -4.38
CA TYR A 149 -20.47 -0.60 -5.80
C TYR A 149 -20.29 -1.85 -6.67
N GLY A 150 -20.41 -3.04 -6.10
CA GLY A 150 -20.43 -4.30 -6.84
C GLY A 150 -19.06 -4.79 -7.28
N VAL A 151 -18.03 -4.45 -6.55
CA VAL A 151 -16.67 -4.97 -6.70
C VAL A 151 -16.45 -6.12 -5.74
N ASP A 152 -15.82 -7.21 -6.20
CA ASP A 152 -15.61 -8.43 -5.41
C ASP A 152 -14.25 -8.42 -4.70
N VAL A 153 -13.22 -7.79 -5.30
CA VAL A 153 -11.87 -7.68 -4.75
C VAL A 153 -11.32 -6.27 -4.95
N LEU A 154 -10.80 -5.67 -3.87
CA LEU A 154 -9.98 -4.48 -3.92
C LEU A 154 -8.51 -4.85 -4.13
N LEU A 155 -7.85 -4.28 -5.16
CA LEU A 155 -6.44 -4.49 -5.47
C LEU A 155 -5.56 -3.66 -4.50
N ALA A 156 -5.59 -4.02 -3.25
CA ALA A 156 -4.95 -3.37 -2.11
C ALA A 156 -4.80 -4.36 -0.93
N PRO A 157 -3.92 -4.05 0.05
CA PRO A 157 -2.99 -2.92 0.10
C PRO A 157 -1.74 -3.14 -0.75
N GLY A 158 -1.12 -2.04 -1.21
CA GLY A 158 0.28 -2.01 -1.57
C GLY A 158 1.12 -2.07 -0.29
N MET A 159 2.18 -2.91 -0.26
CA MET A 159 2.90 -3.13 0.99
C MET A 159 4.40 -3.39 0.83
N ASN A 160 4.97 -3.04 -0.32
CA ASN A 160 6.41 -3.15 -0.51
C ASN A 160 7.17 -2.26 0.50
N ILE A 161 8.42 -2.61 0.78
CA ILE A 161 9.24 -1.89 1.76
C ILE A 161 9.69 -0.54 1.19
N HIS A 162 9.70 0.50 2.02
CA HIS A 162 10.32 1.80 1.70
C HIS A 162 11.84 1.63 1.68
N ARG A 163 12.35 1.04 0.59
CA ARG A 163 13.78 0.77 0.42
C ARG A 163 14.58 2.05 0.18
N ASN A 164 14.02 2.98 -0.60
CA ASN A 164 14.66 4.25 -0.93
C ASN A 164 13.63 5.39 -0.89
N PRO A 165 13.99 6.59 -0.39
CA PRO A 165 13.12 7.75 -0.32
C PRO A 165 12.50 8.17 -1.65
N LEU A 166 13.15 7.88 -2.78
CA LEU A 166 12.73 8.32 -4.11
C LEU A 166 11.76 7.38 -4.81
N CYS A 167 11.47 6.18 -4.28
CA CYS A 167 10.49 5.29 -4.91
C CYS A 167 9.14 5.98 -5.03
N GLY A 168 8.61 6.07 -6.25
CA GLY A 168 7.40 6.83 -6.57
C GLY A 168 6.15 6.32 -5.88
N ARG A 169 6.09 5.03 -5.55
CA ARG A 169 4.94 4.39 -4.90
C ARG A 169 5.03 4.29 -3.38
N ASN A 170 6.05 4.87 -2.74
CA ASN A 170 6.14 4.86 -1.27
C ASN A 170 4.88 5.41 -0.59
N PHE A 171 4.17 6.38 -1.19
CA PHE A 171 2.97 6.97 -0.62
C PHE A 171 1.89 5.93 -0.27
N GLU A 172 1.73 4.88 -1.09
CA GLU A 172 0.71 3.84 -0.89
C GLU A 172 1.22 2.64 -0.06
N TYR A 173 2.54 2.53 0.14
CA TYR A 173 3.15 1.52 0.99
C TYR A 173 3.19 1.98 2.45
N PHE A 174 3.59 1.11 3.37
CA PHE A 174 3.46 1.40 4.80
C PHE A 174 4.76 1.89 5.44
N SER A 175 5.87 1.18 5.30
CA SER A 175 7.05 1.40 6.15
C SER A 175 8.35 0.89 5.53
N GLU A 176 9.48 1.35 6.08
CA GLU A 176 10.82 0.74 5.90
C GLU A 176 10.99 -0.52 6.74
N ASP A 177 10.14 -0.72 7.75
CA ASP A 177 10.19 -1.88 8.65
C ASP A 177 9.18 -2.96 8.22
N PRO A 178 9.64 -4.21 7.97
CA PRO A 178 8.77 -5.28 7.51
C PRO A 178 7.76 -5.75 8.57
N PHE A 179 8.07 -5.63 9.86
CA PHE A 179 7.14 -6.01 10.93
C PHE A 179 5.96 -5.01 10.98
N LEU A 180 6.26 -3.71 11.04
CA LEU A 180 5.23 -2.66 11.02
C LEU A 180 4.39 -2.76 9.73
N SER A 181 5.04 -2.89 8.57
CA SER A 181 4.36 -3.01 7.27
C SER A 181 3.44 -4.23 7.23
N GLY A 182 3.89 -5.39 7.73
CA GLY A 182 3.10 -6.62 7.75
C GLY A 182 1.89 -6.54 8.68
N LYS A 183 2.05 -5.94 9.88
CA LYS A 183 0.96 -5.76 10.84
C LYS A 183 -0.10 -4.78 10.32
N MET A 184 0.32 -3.65 9.72
CA MET A 184 -0.58 -2.70 9.09
C MET A 184 -1.35 -3.32 7.93
N ALA A 185 -0.66 -4.10 7.08
CA ALA A 185 -1.30 -4.82 5.98
C ALA A 185 -2.30 -5.87 6.48
N ALA A 186 -1.98 -6.62 7.53
CA ALA A 186 -2.90 -7.59 8.12
C ALA A 186 -4.18 -6.92 8.66
N ALA A 187 -4.04 -5.78 9.35
CA ALA A 187 -5.19 -4.98 9.81
C ALA A 187 -6.02 -4.45 8.63
N TYR A 188 -5.35 -3.94 7.61
CA TYR A 188 -6.00 -3.47 6.38
C TYR A 188 -6.84 -4.58 5.71
N VAL A 189 -6.26 -5.77 5.55
CA VAL A 189 -6.94 -6.94 4.96
C VAL A 189 -8.17 -7.32 5.80
N LYS A 190 -8.04 -7.40 7.12
CA LYS A 190 -9.16 -7.75 8.03
C LYS A 190 -10.32 -6.76 7.91
N GLY A 191 -10.02 -5.46 7.88
CA GLY A 191 -11.04 -4.42 7.77
C GLY A 191 -11.82 -4.52 6.45
N ILE A 192 -11.16 -4.63 5.30
CA ILE A 192 -11.83 -4.81 4.00
C ILE A 192 -12.65 -6.11 4.00
N GLN A 193 -12.03 -7.23 4.36
CA GLN A 193 -12.65 -8.56 4.26
C GLN A 193 -13.81 -8.75 5.25
N SER A 194 -13.92 -7.90 6.29
CA SER A 194 -15.06 -7.91 7.20
C SER A 194 -16.41 -7.56 6.53
N ASN A 195 -16.37 -6.98 5.32
CA ASN A 195 -17.55 -6.71 4.49
C ASN A 195 -17.91 -7.86 3.54
N GLY A 196 -17.20 -8.98 3.58
CA GLY A 196 -17.42 -10.10 2.66
C GLY A 196 -16.90 -9.86 1.24
N VAL A 197 -15.99 -8.92 1.05
CA VAL A 197 -15.24 -8.66 -0.20
C VAL A 197 -13.77 -9.00 0.00
N GLY A 198 -13.04 -9.26 -1.08
CA GLY A 198 -11.63 -9.66 -1.04
C GLY A 198 -10.64 -8.50 -1.08
N THR A 199 -9.40 -8.84 -0.78
CA THR A 199 -8.22 -7.96 -0.96
C THR A 199 -7.20 -8.65 -1.85
N SER A 200 -6.34 -7.86 -2.50
CA SER A 200 -5.14 -8.35 -3.18
C SER A 200 -3.91 -7.64 -2.63
N ILE A 201 -3.18 -8.31 -1.75
CA ILE A 201 -1.91 -7.73 -1.27
C ILE A 201 -0.89 -7.69 -2.40
N LYS A 202 -0.15 -6.58 -2.52
CA LYS A 202 0.71 -6.29 -3.67
C LYS A 202 1.93 -5.45 -3.29
N HIS A 203 3.01 -5.47 -4.06
CA HIS A 203 3.27 -6.29 -5.23
C HIS A 203 4.28 -7.38 -4.83
N TYR A 204 3.97 -8.63 -4.98
CA TYR A 204 4.72 -9.77 -4.48
C TYR A 204 5.74 -10.25 -5.53
N ALA A 205 7.04 -9.89 -5.39
CA ALA A 205 7.71 -9.14 -4.34
C ALA A 205 8.76 -8.17 -4.90
N ALA A 206 9.30 -7.36 -4.00
CA ALA A 206 10.46 -6.50 -4.28
C ALA A 206 10.27 -5.46 -5.40
N ASN A 207 9.04 -4.97 -5.63
CA ASN A 207 8.79 -3.81 -6.50
C ASN A 207 9.09 -2.52 -5.73
N ASN A 208 10.38 -2.14 -5.63
CA ASN A 208 10.85 -1.03 -4.80
C ASN A 208 11.32 0.17 -5.62
N GLN A 209 11.06 0.19 -6.93
CA GLN A 209 11.32 1.29 -7.86
C GLN A 209 10.30 1.28 -9.00
N GLU A 210 10.06 2.45 -9.59
CA GLU A 210 9.19 2.60 -10.75
C GLU A 210 9.98 2.70 -12.06
N THR A 211 11.23 3.18 -11.98
CA THR A 211 12.12 3.28 -13.13
C THR A 211 12.40 1.89 -13.68
N ASN A 212 12.04 1.66 -14.95
CA ASN A 212 12.21 0.39 -15.67
C ASN A 212 11.63 -0.85 -14.96
N ARG A 213 10.59 -0.68 -14.12
CA ARG A 213 10.00 -1.73 -13.27
C ARG A 213 9.60 -3.03 -13.97
N ASN A 214 9.34 -2.95 -15.29
CA ASN A 214 8.94 -4.11 -16.10
C ASN A 214 10.12 -4.99 -16.55
N GLU A 215 11.35 -4.48 -16.51
CA GLU A 215 12.54 -5.17 -16.99
C GLU A 215 13.60 -5.33 -15.89
N ASP A 216 13.49 -4.53 -14.82
CA ASP A 216 14.44 -4.54 -13.71
C ASP A 216 14.49 -5.89 -13.01
N ASP A 217 15.69 -6.37 -12.75
CA ASP A 217 15.97 -7.57 -11.95
C ASP A 217 16.47 -7.14 -10.56
N ALA A 218 15.64 -7.32 -9.55
CA ALA A 218 16.01 -7.08 -8.17
C ALA A 218 16.93 -8.20 -7.68
N ILE A 219 18.25 -7.94 -7.62
CA ILE A 219 19.27 -8.88 -7.16
C ILE A 219 19.41 -8.77 -5.63
N ILE A 220 18.87 -9.75 -4.91
CA ILE A 220 18.73 -9.71 -3.46
C ILE A 220 19.24 -11.00 -2.85
N SER A 221 20.11 -10.93 -1.80
CA SER A 221 20.51 -12.12 -1.04
C SER A 221 19.29 -12.81 -0.42
N GLN A 222 19.33 -14.13 -0.25
CA GLN A 222 18.20 -14.86 0.34
C GLN A 222 17.85 -14.33 1.75
N ARG A 223 18.87 -13.95 2.52
CA ARG A 223 18.67 -13.37 3.84
C ARG A 223 17.88 -12.06 3.80
N ALA A 224 18.35 -11.11 3.00
CA ALA A 224 17.66 -9.83 2.84
C ALA A 224 16.26 -10.00 2.29
N LEU A 225 16.11 -10.89 1.31
CA LEU A 225 14.81 -11.21 0.73
C LEU A 225 13.82 -11.71 1.78
N ARG A 226 14.23 -12.69 2.60
CA ARG A 226 13.35 -13.30 3.61
C ARG A 226 13.12 -12.41 4.84
N GLU A 227 14.16 -11.69 5.33
CA GLU A 227 14.06 -10.87 6.54
C GLU A 227 13.38 -9.51 6.27
N ILE A 228 13.47 -8.96 5.06
CA ILE A 228 13.00 -7.61 4.72
C ILE A 228 11.85 -7.64 3.70
N TYR A 229 12.07 -8.16 2.48
CA TYR A 229 11.16 -7.97 1.35
C TYR A 229 10.01 -8.98 1.27
N LEU A 230 10.10 -10.10 1.97
CA LEU A 230 9.06 -11.12 2.09
C LEU A 230 8.39 -11.15 3.47
N LYS A 231 9.06 -10.67 4.53
CA LYS A 231 8.58 -10.80 5.91
C LYS A 231 7.24 -10.11 6.16
N ASN A 232 7.03 -8.95 5.57
CA ASN A 232 5.76 -8.24 5.64
C ASN A 232 4.61 -9.04 5.00
N PHE A 233 4.86 -9.68 3.83
CA PHE A 233 3.89 -10.55 3.17
C PHE A 233 3.61 -11.81 4.00
N GLU A 234 4.65 -12.43 4.58
CA GLU A 234 4.50 -13.58 5.49
C GLU A 234 3.53 -13.26 6.63
N ILE A 235 3.72 -12.10 7.29
CA ILE A 235 2.86 -11.65 8.39
C ILE A 235 1.42 -11.46 7.91
N ALA A 236 1.22 -10.75 6.80
CA ALA A 236 -0.12 -10.49 6.26
C ALA A 236 -0.84 -11.78 5.87
N VAL A 237 -0.15 -12.73 5.24
CA VAL A 237 -0.72 -14.03 4.85
C VAL A 237 -1.08 -14.84 6.09
N LYS A 238 -0.16 -15.00 7.05
CA LYS A 238 -0.39 -15.83 8.23
C LYS A 238 -1.46 -15.26 9.17
N GLU A 239 -1.57 -13.93 9.28
CA GLU A 239 -2.49 -13.29 10.23
C GLU A 239 -3.86 -12.91 9.66
N ALA A 240 -3.98 -12.74 8.34
CA ALA A 240 -5.20 -12.23 7.72
C ALA A 240 -5.73 -13.05 6.54
N GLN A 241 -4.93 -13.96 5.95
CA GLN A 241 -5.34 -14.77 4.80
C GLN A 241 -6.06 -13.94 3.73
N PRO A 242 -5.35 -13.02 3.03
CA PRO A 242 -5.96 -12.25 1.96
C PRO A 242 -6.56 -13.19 0.90
N TRP A 243 -7.66 -12.78 0.24
CA TRP A 243 -8.27 -13.63 -0.78
C TRP A 243 -7.38 -13.79 -2.00
N THR A 244 -6.59 -12.77 -2.30
CA THR A 244 -5.70 -12.80 -3.45
C THR A 244 -4.34 -12.15 -3.15
N VAL A 245 -3.34 -12.54 -3.92
CA VAL A 245 -1.99 -11.94 -3.97
C VAL A 245 -1.71 -11.54 -5.40
N MET A 246 -1.16 -10.34 -5.60
CA MET A 246 -0.72 -9.88 -6.92
C MET A 246 0.80 -10.00 -7.04
N SER A 247 1.28 -10.81 -7.99
CA SER A 247 2.69 -10.90 -8.35
C SER A 247 3.18 -9.62 -9.03
N SER A 248 4.42 -9.21 -8.78
CA SER A 248 4.93 -7.91 -9.25
C SER A 248 5.40 -7.93 -10.71
N TYR A 249 5.69 -6.75 -11.26
CA TYR A 249 6.20 -6.59 -12.62
C TYR A 249 7.64 -7.05 -12.81
N ASN A 250 8.48 -6.83 -11.80
CA ASN A 250 9.93 -6.98 -11.87
C ASN A 250 10.38 -8.44 -11.88
N LYS A 251 11.63 -8.64 -12.28
CA LYS A 251 12.35 -9.88 -11.99
C LYS A 251 12.88 -9.88 -10.57
N LEU A 252 13.10 -11.06 -10.05
CA LEU A 252 13.72 -11.30 -8.75
C LEU A 252 14.76 -12.42 -8.92
N ASN A 253 16.04 -12.05 -8.77
CA ASN A 253 17.16 -12.99 -8.88
C ASN A 253 17.15 -13.80 -10.19
N GLY A 254 16.84 -13.14 -11.31
CA GLY A 254 16.87 -13.71 -12.65
C GLY A 254 15.50 -14.05 -13.25
N ASP A 255 14.49 -14.32 -12.44
CA ASP A 255 13.16 -14.72 -12.90
C ASP A 255 12.10 -13.65 -12.63
N TYR A 256 11.17 -13.44 -13.57
CA TYR A 256 9.99 -12.66 -13.27
C TYR A 256 9.22 -13.26 -12.09
N THR A 257 8.81 -12.42 -11.14
CA THR A 257 8.03 -12.88 -9.98
C THR A 257 6.77 -13.64 -10.41
N GLN A 258 6.19 -13.26 -11.53
CA GLN A 258 5.00 -13.87 -12.14
C GLN A 258 5.23 -15.32 -12.59
N GLN A 259 6.46 -15.77 -12.80
CA GLN A 259 6.82 -17.11 -13.26
C GLN A 259 7.66 -17.91 -12.25
N SER A 260 7.90 -17.36 -11.07
CA SER A 260 8.76 -17.98 -10.06
C SER A 260 7.98 -18.99 -9.21
N GLU A 261 8.13 -20.28 -9.50
CA GLU A 261 7.53 -21.37 -8.71
C GLU A 261 8.03 -21.32 -7.25
N GLY A 262 9.32 -21.05 -7.05
CA GLY A 262 9.90 -20.89 -5.72
C GLY A 262 9.21 -19.80 -4.89
N LEU A 263 8.81 -18.70 -5.54
CA LEU A 263 8.12 -17.60 -4.88
C LEU A 263 6.63 -17.90 -4.68
N LEU A 264 5.91 -18.28 -5.74
CA LEU A 264 4.45 -18.35 -5.77
C LEU A 264 3.88 -19.64 -5.19
N THR A 265 4.61 -20.76 -5.32
CA THR A 265 4.20 -22.06 -4.80
C THR A 265 4.95 -22.37 -3.52
N THR A 266 6.29 -22.54 -3.59
CA THR A 266 7.06 -23.02 -2.45
C THR A 266 6.97 -22.08 -1.24
N VAL A 267 7.31 -20.79 -1.39
CA VAL A 267 7.30 -19.85 -0.24
C VAL A 267 5.87 -19.48 0.14
N LEU A 268 5.07 -19.03 -0.82
CA LEU A 268 3.75 -18.47 -0.52
C LEU A 268 2.76 -19.54 -0.03
N ARG A 269 2.69 -20.70 -0.72
CA ARG A 269 1.69 -21.73 -0.43
C ARG A 269 2.19 -22.79 0.54
N ASP A 270 3.37 -23.37 0.28
CA ASP A 270 3.84 -24.52 1.06
C ASP A 270 4.40 -24.08 2.41
N GLU A 271 5.20 -22.98 2.47
CA GLU A 271 5.77 -22.49 3.74
C GLU A 271 4.78 -21.63 4.55
N TRP A 272 4.01 -20.73 3.90
CA TRP A 272 3.12 -19.80 4.63
C TRP A 272 1.67 -20.25 4.70
N GLY A 273 1.27 -21.24 3.91
CA GLY A 273 -0.08 -21.80 3.92
C GLY A 273 -1.13 -20.88 3.30
N PHE A 274 -0.76 -20.10 2.29
CA PHE A 274 -1.71 -19.25 1.56
C PHE A 274 -2.81 -20.06 0.88
N LYS A 275 -4.07 -19.67 1.08
CA LYS A 275 -5.27 -20.39 0.62
C LYS A 275 -6.00 -19.74 -0.56
N GLY A 276 -5.58 -18.52 -0.94
CA GLY A 276 -6.25 -17.73 -1.99
C GLY A 276 -5.69 -17.98 -3.39
N ILE A 277 -6.03 -17.08 -4.31
CA ILE A 277 -5.47 -17.08 -5.67
C ILE A 277 -4.31 -16.09 -5.81
N VAL A 278 -3.41 -16.40 -6.72
CA VAL A 278 -2.40 -15.45 -7.21
C VAL A 278 -2.85 -14.91 -8.55
N MET A 279 -2.81 -13.59 -8.72
CA MET A 279 -3.00 -12.95 -10.01
C MET A 279 -1.74 -12.24 -10.46
N THR A 280 -1.57 -12.06 -11.77
CA THR A 280 -0.50 -11.22 -12.31
C THR A 280 -0.80 -9.75 -12.09
N ASP A 281 0.22 -8.92 -11.96
CA ASP A 281 0.06 -7.50 -12.24
C ASP A 281 -0.23 -7.32 -13.76
N TRP A 282 -0.76 -6.15 -14.14
CA TRP A 282 -1.38 -5.91 -15.44
C TRP A 282 -0.37 -5.91 -16.60
N GLY A 283 -0.54 -6.82 -17.53
CA GLY A 283 0.36 -6.99 -18.66
C GLY A 283 1.52 -7.94 -18.36
N ASN A 284 1.18 -9.20 -18.14
CA ASN A 284 2.10 -10.30 -17.85
C ASN A 284 3.30 -10.36 -18.81
N LYS A 285 4.49 -10.05 -18.31
CA LYS A 285 5.76 -10.08 -19.05
C LYS A 285 6.41 -11.46 -19.07
N ALA A 286 6.14 -12.29 -18.07
CA ALA A 286 6.65 -13.65 -17.97
C ALA A 286 6.10 -14.59 -19.04
N GLY A 287 4.92 -14.29 -19.55
CA GLY A 287 4.17 -15.13 -20.46
C GLY A 287 3.26 -16.13 -19.73
N THR A 288 2.10 -16.34 -20.33
CA THR A 288 0.95 -17.03 -19.76
C THR A 288 1.28 -18.46 -19.28
N VAL A 289 2.01 -19.24 -20.10
CA VAL A 289 2.30 -20.65 -19.80
C VAL A 289 3.19 -20.78 -18.57
N LYS A 290 4.28 -20.01 -18.49
CA LYS A 290 5.19 -20.02 -17.35
C LYS A 290 4.52 -19.55 -16.08
N SER A 291 3.68 -18.51 -16.20
CA SER A 291 2.91 -17.96 -15.06
C SER A 291 1.92 -18.98 -14.50
N ALA A 292 1.12 -19.62 -15.36
CA ALA A 292 0.16 -20.64 -14.95
C ALA A 292 0.86 -21.83 -14.27
N LYS A 293 1.98 -22.27 -14.81
CA LYS A 293 2.78 -23.36 -14.25
C LYS A 293 3.33 -23.04 -12.87
N ALA A 294 3.84 -21.81 -12.68
CA ALA A 294 4.39 -21.35 -11.42
C ALA A 294 3.35 -21.13 -10.30
N GLY A 295 2.06 -21.13 -10.61
CA GLY A 295 0.98 -20.98 -9.63
C GLY A 295 0.29 -19.60 -9.63
N ASN A 296 0.43 -18.80 -10.71
CA ASN A 296 -0.52 -17.75 -10.99
C ASN A 296 -1.83 -18.38 -11.46
N ASP A 297 -2.92 -18.05 -10.79
CA ASP A 297 -4.24 -18.60 -11.06
C ASP A 297 -5.04 -17.71 -12.02
N LEU A 298 -4.70 -16.41 -12.13
CA LEU A 298 -5.41 -15.45 -12.97
C LEU A 298 -4.45 -14.49 -13.68
N MET A 299 -4.49 -14.49 -15.02
CA MET A 299 -3.69 -13.60 -15.89
C MET A 299 -4.52 -12.35 -16.24
N GLU A 300 -4.12 -11.19 -15.73
CA GLU A 300 -4.79 -9.91 -15.97
C GLU A 300 -3.99 -8.99 -16.91
N PRO A 301 -4.65 -8.20 -17.78
CA PRO A 301 -6.10 -8.12 -18.02
C PRO A 301 -6.66 -9.23 -18.90
N GLY A 302 -5.84 -10.05 -19.53
CA GLY A 302 -6.17 -11.21 -20.31
C GLY A 302 -6.73 -10.94 -21.73
N ASN A 303 -6.55 -11.92 -22.61
CA ASN A 303 -7.11 -11.92 -23.97
C ASN A 303 -7.22 -13.35 -24.54
N GLN A 304 -7.80 -13.50 -25.73
CA GLN A 304 -8.00 -14.82 -26.33
C GLN A 304 -6.69 -15.56 -26.64
N ASN A 305 -5.64 -14.85 -27.05
CA ASN A 305 -4.36 -15.49 -27.36
C ASN A 305 -3.74 -16.17 -26.14
N GLU A 306 -4.00 -15.66 -24.94
CA GLU A 306 -3.52 -16.29 -23.69
C GLU A 306 -4.26 -17.57 -23.38
N ILE A 307 -5.58 -17.62 -23.64
CA ILE A 307 -6.38 -18.85 -23.54
C ILE A 307 -5.80 -19.90 -24.52
N ASP A 308 -5.58 -19.50 -25.78
CA ASP A 308 -5.08 -20.38 -26.82
C ASP A 308 -3.67 -20.94 -26.47
N ARG A 309 -2.81 -20.14 -25.83
CA ARG A 309 -1.51 -20.59 -25.34
C ARG A 309 -1.61 -21.62 -24.22
N ILE A 310 -2.54 -21.45 -23.27
CA ILE A 310 -2.78 -22.45 -22.22
C ILE A 310 -3.27 -23.75 -22.85
N LEU A 311 -4.22 -23.68 -23.80
CA LEU A 311 -4.72 -24.86 -24.50
C LEU A 311 -3.61 -25.62 -25.24
N ALA A 312 -2.77 -24.89 -25.99
CA ALA A 312 -1.63 -25.48 -26.67
C ALA A 312 -0.67 -26.17 -25.69
N ALA A 313 -0.34 -25.49 -24.58
CA ALA A 313 0.60 -25.99 -23.56
C ALA A 313 0.08 -27.23 -22.80
N VAL A 314 -1.24 -27.36 -22.63
CA VAL A 314 -1.82 -28.58 -22.05
C VAL A 314 -1.83 -29.71 -23.08
N ASN A 315 -2.13 -29.42 -24.34
CA ASN A 315 -2.16 -30.42 -25.40
C ASN A 315 -0.77 -30.99 -25.72
N ASP A 316 0.29 -30.21 -25.58
CA ASP A 316 1.68 -30.66 -25.81
C ASP A 316 2.37 -31.16 -24.51
N GLY A 317 1.68 -31.13 -23.37
CA GLY A 317 2.18 -31.60 -22.07
C GLY A 317 3.13 -30.63 -21.35
N THR A 318 3.30 -29.39 -21.83
CA THR A 318 4.09 -28.35 -21.16
C THR A 318 3.45 -27.95 -19.82
N ILE A 319 2.10 -27.89 -19.76
CA ILE A 319 1.31 -27.80 -18.53
C ILE A 319 0.61 -29.14 -18.32
N SER A 320 0.81 -29.77 -17.17
CA SER A 320 0.10 -31.01 -16.83
C SER A 320 -1.38 -30.74 -16.51
N GLN A 321 -2.21 -31.78 -16.64
CA GLN A 321 -3.61 -31.67 -16.23
C GLN A 321 -3.77 -31.32 -14.74
N GLU A 322 -2.87 -31.82 -13.90
CA GLU A 322 -2.86 -31.53 -12.45
C GLU A 322 -2.52 -30.08 -12.16
N GLU A 323 -1.55 -29.47 -12.86
CA GLU A 323 -1.20 -28.07 -12.72
C GLU A 323 -2.37 -27.17 -13.15
N LEU A 324 -3.02 -27.49 -14.27
CA LEU A 324 -4.22 -26.77 -14.72
C LEU A 324 -5.36 -26.89 -13.71
N ASP A 325 -5.65 -28.11 -13.26
CA ASP A 325 -6.75 -28.40 -12.33
C ASP A 325 -6.50 -27.78 -10.94
N ARG A 326 -5.25 -27.70 -10.51
CA ARG A 326 -4.86 -26.94 -9.30
C ARG A 326 -5.30 -25.48 -9.39
N ASN A 327 -4.92 -24.79 -10.46
CA ASN A 327 -5.23 -23.39 -10.64
C ASN A 327 -6.74 -23.17 -10.79
N VAL A 328 -7.43 -23.99 -11.56
CA VAL A 328 -8.89 -23.93 -11.70
C VAL A 328 -9.61 -24.15 -10.37
N ARG A 329 -9.15 -25.13 -9.56
CA ARG A 329 -9.70 -25.38 -8.22
C ARG A 329 -9.55 -24.15 -7.33
N ASN A 330 -8.37 -23.49 -7.36
CA ASN A 330 -8.15 -22.24 -6.62
C ASN A 330 -9.13 -21.15 -7.07
N MET A 331 -9.32 -20.98 -8.38
CA MET A 331 -10.27 -20.01 -8.92
C MET A 331 -11.72 -20.32 -8.50
N LEU A 332 -12.16 -21.57 -8.57
CA LEU A 332 -13.51 -21.95 -8.12
C LEU A 332 -13.69 -21.70 -6.62
N THR A 333 -12.68 -22.04 -5.81
CA THR A 333 -12.66 -21.80 -4.35
C THR A 333 -12.72 -20.30 -4.02
N TYR A 334 -12.06 -19.46 -4.81
CA TYR A 334 -12.14 -18.01 -4.70
C TYR A 334 -13.55 -17.49 -5.06
N ILE A 335 -14.10 -17.93 -6.21
CA ILE A 335 -15.37 -17.42 -6.74
C ILE A 335 -16.53 -17.67 -5.78
N VAL A 336 -16.63 -18.84 -5.17
CA VAL A 336 -17.73 -19.17 -4.22
C VAL A 336 -17.75 -18.28 -2.98
N ARG A 337 -16.66 -17.56 -2.67
CA ARG A 337 -16.56 -16.62 -1.54
C ARG A 337 -17.11 -15.24 -1.87
N THR A 338 -17.31 -14.92 -3.15
CA THR A 338 -17.62 -13.55 -3.58
C THR A 338 -19.07 -13.17 -3.33
N PRO A 339 -19.35 -11.88 -3.03
CA PRO A 339 -20.72 -11.39 -2.89
C PRO A 339 -21.57 -11.64 -4.15
N ARG A 340 -20.95 -11.56 -5.30
CA ARG A 340 -21.63 -11.80 -6.60
C ARG A 340 -22.09 -13.25 -6.73
N PHE A 341 -21.28 -14.22 -6.34
CA PHE A 341 -21.66 -15.62 -6.28
C PHE A 341 -22.82 -15.85 -5.29
N ALA A 342 -22.77 -15.20 -4.14
CA ALA A 342 -23.84 -15.23 -3.14
C ALA A 342 -25.13 -14.52 -3.58
N GLY A 343 -25.13 -13.86 -4.74
CA GLY A 343 -26.29 -13.12 -5.25
C GLY A 343 -26.62 -11.84 -4.51
N TYR A 344 -25.62 -11.24 -3.84
CA TYR A 344 -25.77 -9.98 -3.12
C TYR A 344 -26.28 -8.86 -4.04
N LYS A 345 -27.20 -8.04 -3.55
CA LYS A 345 -27.77 -6.91 -4.28
C LYS A 345 -27.10 -5.61 -3.89
N PHE A 346 -26.21 -5.15 -4.73
CA PHE A 346 -25.46 -3.91 -4.55
C PHE A 346 -26.39 -2.70 -4.54
N SER A 347 -26.24 -1.81 -3.54
CA SER A 347 -27.08 -0.62 -3.42
C SER A 347 -26.65 0.51 -4.36
N ASN A 348 -25.36 0.56 -4.73
CA ASN A 348 -24.68 1.71 -5.34
C ASN A 348 -24.81 3.02 -4.54
N LYS A 349 -25.03 2.93 -3.23
CA LYS A 349 -25.27 4.06 -2.31
C LYS A 349 -24.58 3.85 -0.96
N PRO A 350 -23.24 3.74 -0.91
CA PRO A 350 -22.53 3.73 0.37
C PRO A 350 -22.69 5.08 1.10
N ASP A 351 -22.52 5.08 2.42
CA ASP A 351 -22.58 6.31 3.22
C ASP A 351 -21.27 7.11 3.14
N LEU A 352 -21.05 7.78 2.00
CA LEU A 352 -19.84 8.58 1.76
C LEU A 352 -19.62 9.68 2.80
N LYS A 353 -20.69 10.20 3.44
CA LYS A 353 -20.57 11.21 4.48
C LYS A 353 -19.99 10.65 5.76
N ALA A 354 -20.44 9.47 6.18
CA ALA A 354 -19.87 8.77 7.34
C ALA A 354 -18.42 8.36 7.05
N HIS A 355 -18.13 7.88 5.83
CA HIS A 355 -16.79 7.49 5.43
C HIS A 355 -15.80 8.69 5.37
N ALA A 356 -16.25 9.84 4.91
CA ALA A 356 -15.45 11.09 4.96
C ALA A 356 -15.10 11.49 6.41
N ALA A 357 -16.03 11.31 7.36
CA ALA A 357 -15.77 11.57 8.77
C ALA A 357 -14.72 10.60 9.35
N VAL A 358 -14.77 9.31 8.97
CA VAL A 358 -13.74 8.30 9.32
C VAL A 358 -12.38 8.70 8.74
N ALA A 359 -12.34 9.13 7.47
CA ALA A 359 -11.11 9.58 6.83
C ALA A 359 -10.49 10.79 7.55
N ARG A 360 -11.30 11.80 7.94
CA ARG A 360 -10.85 12.97 8.71
C ARG A 360 -10.26 12.58 10.06
N LYS A 361 -10.98 11.75 10.83
CA LYS A 361 -10.51 11.24 12.13
C LYS A 361 -9.17 10.54 11.99
N ALA A 362 -9.07 9.59 11.06
CA ALA A 362 -7.86 8.82 10.85
C ALA A 362 -6.68 9.68 10.40
N ALA A 363 -6.91 10.65 9.51
CA ALA A 363 -5.88 11.59 9.10
C ALA A 363 -5.34 12.38 10.29
N ALA A 364 -6.21 12.96 11.12
CA ALA A 364 -5.80 13.77 12.27
C ALA A 364 -5.01 12.93 13.31
N GLU A 365 -5.45 11.71 13.62
CA GLU A 365 -4.78 10.82 14.59
C GLU A 365 -3.43 10.28 14.09
N ALA A 366 -3.24 10.19 12.77
CA ALA A 366 -2.05 9.63 12.16
C ALA A 366 -0.98 10.67 11.78
N MET A 367 -1.32 11.98 11.76
CA MET A 367 -0.36 13.05 11.45
C MET A 367 0.79 13.07 12.44
N VAL A 368 1.99 13.36 11.93
CA VAL A 368 3.21 13.41 12.72
C VAL A 368 3.60 14.86 12.99
N LEU A 369 3.73 15.23 14.25
CA LEU A 369 4.31 16.50 14.67
C LEU A 369 5.83 16.33 14.77
N LEU A 370 6.56 16.91 13.80
CA LEU A 370 8.03 16.78 13.72
C LEU A 370 8.77 17.81 14.55
N ARG A 371 8.21 18.99 14.73
CA ARG A 371 8.81 20.10 15.49
C ARG A 371 7.72 20.94 16.14
N ASN A 372 7.96 21.43 17.38
CA ASN A 372 7.08 22.37 18.08
C ASN A 372 7.89 23.14 19.14
N GLU A 373 8.50 24.25 18.75
CA GLU A 373 9.36 25.04 19.60
C GLU A 373 8.64 26.28 20.14
N GLY A 374 8.94 26.59 21.41
CA GLY A 374 8.40 27.80 22.05
C GLY A 374 6.88 27.85 22.11
N GLY A 375 6.20 26.68 22.12
CA GLY A 375 4.74 26.62 22.18
C GLY A 375 4.05 27.19 20.92
N ALA A 376 4.65 26.98 19.74
CA ALA A 376 4.08 27.44 18.48
C ALA A 376 2.72 26.81 18.17
N LEU A 377 2.51 25.57 18.59
CA LEU A 377 1.25 24.83 18.51
C LEU A 377 0.85 24.32 19.91
N PRO A 378 -0.46 24.18 20.20
CA PRO A 378 -1.59 24.48 19.34
C PRO A 378 -1.90 25.98 19.23
N LEU A 379 -2.54 26.37 18.11
CA LEU A 379 -3.11 27.69 17.87
C LEU A 379 -4.52 27.80 18.49
N LYS A 380 -5.04 29.00 18.66
CA LYS A 380 -6.38 29.24 19.24
C LYS A 380 -7.53 29.08 18.23
N GLY A 381 -7.20 29.06 16.91
CA GLY A 381 -8.20 29.03 15.84
C GLY A 381 -8.86 30.37 15.50
N THR A 382 -8.35 31.47 16.05
CA THR A 382 -8.85 32.82 15.82
C THR A 382 -7.81 33.78 15.25
N GLU A 383 -6.60 33.28 15.03
CA GLU A 383 -5.46 34.03 14.53
C GLU A 383 -5.68 34.52 13.10
N LYS A 384 -5.10 35.70 12.82
CA LYS A 384 -4.89 36.14 11.45
C LYS A 384 -3.69 35.44 10.86
N VAL A 385 -3.94 34.69 9.80
CA VAL A 385 -2.95 33.79 9.18
C VAL A 385 -2.51 34.33 7.83
N ALA A 386 -1.19 34.44 7.63
CA ALA A 386 -0.60 34.51 6.32
C ALA A 386 -0.34 33.05 5.83
N LEU A 387 -1.10 32.64 4.84
CA LEU A 387 -1.03 31.29 4.28
C LEU A 387 -0.20 31.29 3.00
N TYR A 388 1.01 30.73 3.07
CA TYR A 388 1.98 30.67 1.99
C TYR A 388 2.06 29.27 1.36
N GLY A 389 2.58 29.24 0.15
CA GLY A 389 2.89 28.01 -0.58
C GLY A 389 1.75 27.56 -1.50
N VAL A 390 2.10 27.14 -2.72
CA VAL A 390 1.11 26.69 -3.72
C VAL A 390 0.31 25.46 -3.22
N GLY A 391 0.87 24.65 -2.33
CA GLY A 391 0.16 23.56 -1.66
C GLY A 391 -1.02 24.00 -0.79
N SER A 392 -1.13 25.29 -0.48
CA SER A 392 -2.27 25.84 0.27
C SER A 392 -3.59 25.81 -0.51
N VAL A 393 -3.52 25.96 -1.82
CA VAL A 393 -4.68 26.00 -2.74
C VAL A 393 -4.75 24.78 -3.68
N ASP A 394 -3.71 23.98 -3.74
CA ASP A 394 -3.63 22.72 -4.51
C ASP A 394 -3.15 21.59 -3.60
N PHE A 395 -3.98 21.24 -2.63
CA PHE A 395 -3.64 20.28 -1.57
C PHE A 395 -3.63 18.85 -2.09
N VAL A 396 -2.55 18.11 -1.82
CA VAL A 396 -2.31 16.75 -2.30
C VAL A 396 -3.04 15.76 -1.39
N ALA A 397 -4.23 15.34 -1.77
CA ALA A 397 -5.03 14.38 -1.01
C ALA A 397 -4.53 12.93 -1.12
N GLY A 398 -3.87 12.55 -2.23
CA GLY A 398 -3.39 11.19 -2.49
C GLY A 398 -2.45 11.16 -3.68
N GLY A 399 -1.88 9.99 -3.98
CA GLY A 399 -0.98 9.81 -5.11
C GLY A 399 -1.69 9.63 -6.44
N THR A 400 -0.89 9.51 -7.51
CA THR A 400 -1.35 9.28 -8.89
C THR A 400 -1.24 7.80 -9.28
N GLY A 401 -1.76 7.42 -10.46
CA GLY A 401 -1.78 6.04 -10.94
C GLY A 401 -2.94 5.23 -10.37
N SER A 402 -2.71 3.97 -10.03
CA SER A 402 -3.72 3.07 -9.45
C SER A 402 -4.22 3.55 -8.07
N GLY A 403 -3.42 4.35 -7.35
CA GLY A 403 -3.80 4.96 -6.07
C GLY A 403 -4.70 6.20 -6.17
N ASN A 404 -5.06 6.65 -7.38
CA ASN A 404 -5.93 7.80 -7.53
C ASN A 404 -7.41 7.43 -7.38
N VAL A 405 -8.15 8.14 -6.53
CA VAL A 405 -9.58 7.94 -6.24
C VAL A 405 -10.42 9.02 -6.90
N ASN A 406 -11.55 8.67 -7.51
CA ASN A 406 -12.54 9.61 -8.05
C ASN A 406 -13.41 10.15 -6.91
N LYS A 407 -12.91 11.16 -6.19
CA LYS A 407 -13.56 11.81 -5.05
C LYS A 407 -14.46 12.96 -5.51
N ALA A 408 -15.52 13.21 -4.75
CA ALA A 408 -16.43 14.32 -5.03
C ALA A 408 -15.77 15.69 -4.81
N TYR A 409 -14.85 15.78 -3.84
CA TYR A 409 -14.15 17.02 -3.46
C TYR A 409 -12.81 16.70 -2.77
N VAL A 410 -11.99 17.72 -2.65
CA VAL A 410 -10.82 17.77 -1.77
C VAL A 410 -10.86 19.10 -1.04
N VAL A 411 -10.82 19.08 0.27
CA VAL A 411 -10.73 20.29 1.10
C VAL A 411 -9.31 20.86 0.97
N THR A 412 -9.20 22.10 0.51
CA THR A 412 -7.92 22.84 0.44
C THR A 412 -7.48 23.34 1.82
N MET A 413 -6.21 23.71 1.99
CA MET A 413 -5.76 24.30 3.26
C MET A 413 -6.47 25.62 3.57
N GLU A 414 -6.77 26.42 2.54
CA GLU A 414 -7.60 27.63 2.69
C GLU A 414 -8.95 27.27 3.33
N GLU A 415 -9.67 26.32 2.73
CA GLU A 415 -10.99 25.89 3.23
C GLU A 415 -10.90 25.30 4.63
N GLY A 416 -9.93 24.41 4.89
CA GLY A 416 -9.75 23.76 6.19
C GLY A 416 -9.51 24.76 7.33
N LEU A 417 -8.66 25.76 7.09
CA LEU A 417 -8.38 26.81 8.07
C LEU A 417 -9.59 27.71 8.30
N ARG A 418 -10.31 28.11 7.24
CA ARG A 418 -11.56 28.88 7.37
C ARG A 418 -12.64 28.09 8.15
N ASN A 419 -12.78 26.80 7.88
CA ASN A 419 -13.71 25.94 8.61
C ASN A 419 -13.39 25.84 10.10
N ALA A 420 -12.11 26.00 10.47
CA ALA A 420 -11.65 26.02 11.86
C ALA A 420 -11.73 27.39 12.53
N GLY A 421 -12.12 28.46 11.79
CA GLY A 421 -12.34 29.81 12.34
C GLY A 421 -11.19 30.81 12.10
N PHE A 422 -10.10 30.40 11.47
CA PHE A 422 -8.96 31.26 11.17
C PHE A 422 -9.33 32.39 10.18
N GLN A 423 -8.71 33.56 10.35
CA GLN A 423 -8.82 34.68 9.44
C GLN A 423 -7.62 34.70 8.49
N LEU A 424 -7.86 34.44 7.22
CA LEU A 424 -6.77 34.37 6.23
C LEU A 424 -6.54 35.73 5.57
N ASN A 425 -5.26 36.04 5.29
CA ASN A 425 -4.89 37.17 4.44
C ASN A 425 -5.45 36.97 3.03
N GLN A 426 -6.47 37.72 2.69
CA GLN A 426 -7.24 37.51 1.46
C GLN A 426 -6.41 37.78 0.19
N SER A 427 -5.57 38.80 0.19
CA SER A 427 -4.70 39.12 -0.97
C SER A 427 -3.69 38.01 -1.26
N LEU A 428 -3.18 37.36 -0.23
CA LEU A 428 -2.26 36.24 -0.38
C LEU A 428 -2.96 35.00 -0.93
N VAL A 429 -4.18 34.72 -0.44
CA VAL A 429 -5.02 33.65 -0.95
C VAL A 429 -5.36 33.86 -2.44
N GLU A 430 -5.76 35.07 -2.81
CA GLU A 430 -6.05 35.42 -4.21
C GLU A 430 -4.82 35.29 -5.11
N PHE A 431 -3.65 35.68 -4.61
CA PHE A 431 -2.39 35.54 -5.33
C PHE A 431 -2.08 34.06 -5.63
N TYR A 432 -2.15 33.17 -4.64
CA TYR A 432 -1.89 31.75 -4.86
C TYR A 432 -2.96 31.08 -5.72
N ASN A 433 -4.22 31.43 -5.59
CA ASN A 433 -5.29 30.94 -6.45
C ASN A 433 -5.06 31.34 -7.93
N ALA A 434 -4.67 32.60 -8.19
CA ALA A 434 -4.35 33.08 -9.52
C ALA A 434 -3.11 32.38 -10.10
N HIS A 435 -2.05 32.24 -9.31
CA HIS A 435 -0.84 31.51 -9.71
C HIS A 435 -1.12 30.04 -10.05
N ASN A 436 -1.90 29.34 -9.22
CA ASN A 436 -2.29 27.96 -9.45
C ASN A 436 -3.14 27.81 -10.72
N ALA A 437 -4.12 28.69 -10.93
CA ALA A 437 -4.94 28.71 -12.14
C ALA A 437 -4.10 28.95 -13.40
N TYR A 438 -3.15 29.90 -13.36
CA TYR A 438 -2.20 30.16 -14.44
C TYR A 438 -1.33 28.94 -14.75
N THR A 439 -0.74 28.32 -13.72
CA THR A 439 0.13 27.15 -13.86
C THR A 439 -0.63 25.97 -14.48
N LYS A 440 -1.84 25.70 -14.03
CA LYS A 440 -2.73 24.66 -14.57
C LYS A 440 -3.09 24.95 -16.04
N ALA A 441 -3.41 26.19 -16.37
CA ALA A 441 -3.70 26.59 -17.76
C ALA A 441 -2.47 26.44 -18.66
N LYS A 442 -1.30 26.89 -18.22
CA LYS A 442 -0.02 26.72 -18.93
C LYS A 442 0.29 25.25 -19.16
N ASN A 443 0.16 24.41 -18.16
CA ASN A 443 0.40 22.97 -18.28
C ASN A 443 -0.54 22.31 -19.30
N ARG A 444 -1.82 22.71 -19.34
CA ARG A 444 -2.76 22.23 -20.38
C ARG A 444 -2.34 22.63 -21.80
N LEU A 445 -1.85 23.85 -21.99
CA LEU A 445 -1.36 24.31 -23.27
C LEU A 445 -0.14 23.51 -23.76
N THR A 446 0.75 23.15 -22.85
CA THR A 446 1.95 22.34 -23.18
C THR A 446 1.63 20.85 -23.30
N ALA A 447 0.62 20.36 -22.57
CA ALA A 447 0.17 18.95 -22.62
C ALA A 447 -0.54 18.60 -23.93
N SER A 448 -1.11 19.59 -24.66
CA SER A 448 -1.80 19.36 -25.92
C SER A 448 -0.94 18.68 -27.00
N ASN A 449 0.39 18.78 -26.89
CA ASN A 449 1.36 18.15 -27.79
C ASN A 449 2.02 16.87 -27.23
N ASN A 450 1.68 16.48 -25.98
CA ASN A 450 2.21 15.28 -25.35
C ASN A 450 1.10 14.55 -24.60
N PRO A 451 0.47 13.51 -25.20
CA PRO A 451 -0.56 12.70 -24.55
C PRO A 451 -0.11 12.11 -23.20
N TRP A 452 1.19 11.98 -22.99
CA TRP A 452 1.80 11.42 -21.79
C TRP A 452 1.96 12.43 -20.64
N ALA A 453 1.85 13.75 -20.93
CA ALA A 453 1.90 14.78 -19.88
C ALA A 453 0.70 14.75 -18.92
N MET A 454 -0.38 14.07 -19.31
CA MET A 454 -1.53 13.82 -18.42
C MET A 454 -1.23 12.86 -17.27
N PHE A 455 -0.11 12.14 -17.34
CA PHE A 455 0.23 11.05 -16.41
C PHE A 455 1.27 11.43 -15.35
N GLY A 456 2.06 12.47 -15.62
CA GLY A 456 2.85 13.11 -14.57
C GLY A 456 1.93 14.03 -13.78
N GLY A 457 1.72 13.78 -12.49
CA GLY A 457 1.04 14.73 -11.62
C GLY A 457 1.63 16.13 -11.87
N THR A 458 0.78 17.14 -12.01
CA THR A 458 1.23 18.51 -12.23
C THR A 458 2.21 18.88 -11.13
N LYS A 459 3.45 19.19 -11.50
CA LYS A 459 4.44 19.65 -10.53
C LYS A 459 3.90 20.95 -9.94
N LEU A 460 3.70 20.97 -8.64
CA LEU A 460 3.33 22.17 -7.88
C LEU A 460 4.53 23.12 -7.91
N ALA A 461 4.53 24.08 -8.85
CA ALA A 461 5.59 25.05 -8.96
C ALA A 461 5.33 26.21 -8.01
N GLU A 462 6.21 26.37 -7.02
CA GLU A 462 6.22 27.52 -6.13
C GLU A 462 6.58 28.81 -6.88
N THR A 463 6.19 29.94 -6.32
CA THR A 463 6.43 31.27 -6.91
C THR A 463 7.09 32.21 -5.90
N GLU A 464 7.89 33.13 -6.41
CA GLU A 464 8.57 34.12 -5.58
C GLU A 464 7.56 35.13 -5.03
N ILE A 465 7.70 35.46 -3.75
CA ILE A 465 7.02 36.57 -3.09
C ILE A 465 8.06 37.59 -2.64
N PRO A 466 7.92 38.89 -2.98
CA PRO A 466 8.85 39.94 -2.57
C PRO A 466 9.02 39.98 -1.04
N ALA A 467 10.24 40.11 -0.57
CA ALA A 467 10.55 40.12 0.87
C ALA A 467 9.89 41.25 1.62
N ASP A 468 9.71 42.41 1.00
CA ASP A 468 9.01 43.55 1.56
C ASP A 468 7.49 43.32 1.74
N ALA A 469 6.89 42.55 0.80
CA ALA A 469 5.50 42.14 0.95
C ALA A 469 5.35 41.14 2.13
N ILE A 470 6.26 40.21 2.30
CA ILE A 470 6.28 39.29 3.46
C ILE A 470 6.47 40.09 4.77
N ALA A 471 7.40 41.06 4.79
CA ALA A 471 7.61 41.91 5.94
C ALA A 471 6.42 42.79 6.29
N ALA A 472 5.65 43.22 5.29
CA ALA A 472 4.39 43.96 5.51
C ALA A 472 3.31 43.07 6.14
N GLN A 473 3.17 41.81 5.66
CA GLN A 473 2.23 40.83 6.21
C GLN A 473 2.61 40.43 7.65
N ALA A 474 3.90 40.29 7.94
CA ALA A 474 4.37 39.99 9.30
C ALA A 474 3.99 41.06 10.34
N LYS A 475 3.63 42.28 9.93
CA LYS A 475 3.12 43.32 10.84
C LYS A 475 1.66 43.14 11.19
N THR A 476 0.86 42.59 10.27
CA THR A 476 -0.62 42.53 10.38
C THR A 476 -1.16 41.18 10.76
N GLU A 477 -0.48 40.08 10.33
CA GLU A 477 -0.93 38.74 10.61
C GLU A 477 -0.25 38.18 11.87
N ASP A 478 -0.91 37.28 12.60
CA ASP A 478 -0.45 36.75 13.88
C ASP A 478 0.53 35.58 13.72
N VAL A 479 0.39 34.78 12.66
CA VAL A 479 1.18 33.59 12.38
C VAL A 479 1.34 33.38 10.88
N ALA A 480 2.48 32.83 10.47
CA ALA A 480 2.69 32.32 9.12
C ALA A 480 2.50 30.79 9.06
N ILE A 481 1.75 30.32 8.09
CA ILE A 481 1.66 28.89 7.73
C ILE A 481 2.18 28.73 6.30
N VAL A 482 3.19 27.87 6.12
CA VAL A 482 3.79 27.56 4.81
C VAL A 482 3.48 26.13 4.44
N VAL A 483 2.87 25.89 3.29
CA VAL A 483 2.52 24.54 2.81
C VAL A 483 3.47 24.11 1.71
N ILE A 484 4.29 23.10 1.99
CA ILE A 484 5.17 22.48 1.00
C ILE A 484 4.49 21.20 0.49
N GLY A 485 4.21 21.15 -0.82
CA GLY A 485 3.53 20.04 -1.46
C GLY A 485 4.43 19.24 -2.39
N ARG A 486 4.27 17.90 -2.38
CA ARG A 486 4.91 16.98 -3.34
C ARG A 486 3.93 15.90 -3.75
N ASN A 487 3.69 15.77 -5.06
CA ASN A 487 3.01 14.62 -5.60
C ASN A 487 3.95 13.41 -5.67
N ALA A 488 3.40 12.23 -5.46
CA ALA A 488 4.05 10.95 -5.72
C ALA A 488 3.08 10.03 -6.46
N GLY A 489 3.57 9.03 -7.16
CA GLY A 489 2.67 8.18 -7.92
C GLY A 489 3.38 7.06 -8.67
N GLU A 490 2.54 6.22 -9.25
CA GLU A 490 2.92 5.10 -10.07
C GLU A 490 3.48 5.55 -11.42
N GLY A 491 4.47 4.80 -11.93
CA GLY A 491 5.06 4.98 -13.27
C GLY A 491 6.31 5.85 -13.33
N ALA A 492 6.69 6.51 -12.23
CA ALA A 492 7.94 7.27 -12.17
C ALA A 492 8.45 7.40 -10.73
N ASP A 493 9.76 7.28 -10.56
CA ASP A 493 10.41 7.62 -9.31
C ASP A 493 10.58 9.12 -9.14
N ARG A 494 10.67 9.57 -7.90
CA ARG A 494 10.94 10.93 -7.49
C ARG A 494 12.39 11.30 -7.82
N LYS A 495 12.72 12.58 -7.71
CA LYS A 495 14.05 13.10 -7.97
C LYS A 495 14.71 13.62 -6.69
N MET A 496 16.04 13.59 -6.64
CA MET A 496 16.78 14.20 -5.55
C MET A 496 16.61 15.73 -5.56
N MET A 497 16.98 16.38 -6.66
CA MET A 497 16.87 17.84 -6.81
C MET A 497 15.42 18.27 -7.04
N ASP A 498 15.01 19.34 -6.38
CA ASP A 498 13.70 19.98 -6.51
C ASP A 498 12.48 19.08 -6.16
N ASP A 499 12.72 17.94 -5.48
CA ASP A 499 11.67 17.03 -5.03
C ASP A 499 12.00 16.49 -3.63
N PHE A 500 13.02 15.62 -3.48
CA PHE A 500 13.52 15.25 -2.16
C PHE A 500 14.13 16.47 -1.46
N GLU A 501 14.94 17.26 -2.14
CA GLU A 501 15.39 18.57 -1.70
C GLU A 501 14.34 19.63 -2.04
N ILE A 502 14.19 20.63 -1.17
CA ILE A 502 13.32 21.77 -1.46
C ILE A 502 13.95 22.64 -2.56
N THR A 503 13.10 23.26 -3.38
CA THR A 503 13.55 24.16 -4.46
C THR A 503 14.20 25.42 -3.91
N ALA A 504 14.99 26.11 -4.74
CA ALA A 504 15.56 27.40 -4.36
C ALA A 504 14.50 28.44 -3.98
N ILE A 505 13.34 28.42 -4.65
CA ILE A 505 12.22 29.34 -4.37
C ILE A 505 11.59 29.01 -3.02
N GLU A 506 11.34 27.74 -2.71
CA GLU A 506 10.81 27.31 -1.39
C GLU A 506 11.79 27.66 -0.27
N ARG A 507 13.08 27.48 -0.50
CA ARG A 507 14.14 27.85 0.47
C ARG A 507 14.14 29.36 0.74
N ALA A 508 14.09 30.19 -0.30
CA ALA A 508 14.01 31.64 -0.18
C ALA A 508 12.72 32.08 0.54
N LEU A 509 11.59 31.43 0.23
CA LEU A 509 10.31 31.68 0.89
C LEU A 509 10.43 31.39 2.40
N LEU A 510 10.93 30.22 2.80
CA LEU A 510 11.11 29.87 4.21
C LEU A 510 12.04 30.84 4.93
N GLN A 511 13.17 31.22 4.31
CA GLN A 511 14.12 32.17 4.87
C GLN A 511 13.50 33.56 5.09
N ASN A 512 12.79 34.12 4.09
CA ASN A 512 12.17 35.42 4.16
C ASN A 512 10.99 35.47 5.13
N VAL A 513 10.14 34.43 5.13
CA VAL A 513 9.01 34.31 6.07
C VAL A 513 9.54 34.20 7.49
N SER A 514 10.49 33.30 7.76
CA SER A 514 11.05 33.13 9.10
C SER A 514 11.73 34.40 9.61
N ALA A 515 12.57 35.04 8.80
CA ALA A 515 13.24 36.27 9.19
C ALA A 515 12.23 37.39 9.55
N SER A 516 11.18 37.56 8.74
CA SER A 516 10.19 38.63 8.93
C SER A 516 9.30 38.39 10.15
N TYR A 517 8.79 37.15 10.32
CA TYR A 517 7.89 36.82 11.44
C TYR A 517 8.64 36.75 12.77
N HIS A 518 9.84 36.20 12.81
CA HIS A 518 10.66 36.19 14.03
C HIS A 518 11.09 37.61 14.44
N ALA A 519 11.41 38.47 13.49
CA ALA A 519 11.67 39.89 13.80
C ALA A 519 10.43 40.61 14.39
N ALA A 520 9.22 40.16 14.07
CA ALA A 520 7.97 40.62 14.64
C ALA A 520 7.55 39.87 15.92
N GLY A 521 8.37 38.91 16.42
CA GLY A 521 8.07 38.08 17.58
C GLY A 521 6.95 37.05 17.34
N LYS A 522 6.71 36.68 16.09
CA LYS A 522 5.64 35.79 15.65
C LYS A 522 6.16 34.44 15.20
N LYS A 523 5.28 33.44 15.11
CA LYS A 523 5.62 32.04 14.83
C LYS A 523 5.45 31.69 13.36
N VAL A 524 6.23 30.67 12.92
CA VAL A 524 6.17 30.09 11.57
C VAL A 524 5.91 28.61 11.68
N VAL A 525 4.85 28.13 11.04
CA VAL A 525 4.43 26.73 10.99
C VAL A 525 4.56 26.20 9.56
N VAL A 526 5.17 25.03 9.38
CA VAL A 526 5.24 24.37 8.08
C VAL A 526 4.33 23.13 8.06
N ILE A 527 3.58 22.98 6.98
CA ILE A 527 2.79 21.79 6.68
C ILE A 527 3.47 21.04 5.52
N LEU A 528 3.92 19.82 5.78
CA LEU A 528 4.56 18.96 4.78
C LEU A 528 3.55 18.02 4.11
N ASN A 529 2.83 18.51 3.10
CA ASN A 529 1.89 17.73 2.33
C ASN A 529 2.61 16.96 1.19
N VAL A 530 3.27 15.87 1.54
CA VAL A 530 4.21 15.15 0.68
C VAL A 530 3.87 13.66 0.60
N GLY A 531 4.11 13.03 -0.55
CA GLY A 531 3.89 11.59 -0.74
C GLY A 531 5.09 10.69 -0.37
N GLY A 532 6.17 11.25 0.17
CA GLY A 532 7.36 10.52 0.60
C GLY A 532 8.34 11.44 1.32
N VAL A 533 9.41 10.87 1.87
CA VAL A 533 10.43 11.59 2.62
C VAL A 533 11.05 12.71 1.78
N ILE A 534 11.24 13.86 2.41
CA ILE A 534 12.00 15.00 1.86
C ILE A 534 13.14 15.40 2.81
N GLU A 535 14.14 16.10 2.28
CA GLU A 535 15.22 16.68 3.06
C GLU A 535 14.65 17.78 3.96
N THR A 536 14.92 17.69 5.25
CA THR A 536 14.45 18.67 6.26
C THR A 536 15.60 19.31 7.06
N ASN A 537 16.77 18.70 7.07
CA ASN A 537 17.86 19.10 7.97
C ASN A 537 18.40 20.52 7.67
N SER A 538 18.42 20.91 6.39
CA SER A 538 18.96 22.20 5.97
C SER A 538 18.05 23.41 6.30
N TRP A 539 16.77 23.16 6.66
CA TRP A 539 15.80 24.23 6.87
C TRP A 539 14.91 24.09 8.11
N LYS A 540 14.80 22.90 8.71
CA LYS A 540 13.91 22.64 9.86
C LYS A 540 14.10 23.63 11.04
N ASN A 541 15.32 24.16 11.21
CA ASN A 541 15.66 25.08 12.29
C ASN A 541 15.27 26.55 11.97
N LEU A 542 14.82 26.84 10.76
CA LEU A 542 14.29 28.17 10.39
C LEU A 542 12.89 28.40 10.95
N VAL A 543 12.13 27.35 11.27
CA VAL A 543 10.70 27.41 11.58
C VAL A 543 10.40 26.87 12.97
N ASP A 544 9.29 27.26 13.56
CA ASP A 544 8.94 26.92 14.95
C ASP A 544 8.21 25.58 15.06
N ALA A 545 7.35 25.24 14.09
CA ALA A 545 6.63 23.96 14.07
C ALA A 545 6.57 23.36 12.68
N ILE A 546 6.53 22.02 12.64
CA ILE A 546 6.40 21.22 11.41
C ILE A 546 5.39 20.11 11.64
N VAL A 547 4.31 20.11 10.87
CA VAL A 547 3.28 19.06 10.84
C VAL A 547 3.40 18.31 9.53
N LEU A 548 3.41 16.98 9.59
CA LEU A 548 3.51 16.09 8.45
C LEU A 548 2.21 15.29 8.30
N PRO A 549 1.26 15.74 7.48
CA PRO A 549 0.05 15.00 7.14
C PRO A 549 0.23 13.97 6.02
N TRP A 550 1.40 13.85 5.42
CA TRP A 550 1.60 13.08 4.20
C TRP A 550 0.55 13.46 3.12
N SER A 551 -0.11 12.47 2.50
CA SER A 551 -1.28 12.68 1.62
C SER A 551 -2.53 12.18 2.37
N PRO A 552 -3.31 13.07 3.00
CA PRO A 552 -4.23 12.72 4.08
C PRO A 552 -5.68 12.45 3.65
N GLY A 553 -5.93 12.25 2.35
CA GLY A 553 -7.28 12.03 1.84
C GLY A 553 -8.08 13.32 1.62
N GLN A 554 -9.35 13.16 1.22
CA GLN A 554 -10.20 14.29 0.81
C GLN A 554 -10.50 15.28 1.92
N GLU A 555 -10.54 14.85 3.17
CA GLU A 555 -10.79 15.67 4.38
C GLU A 555 -9.50 16.15 5.06
N GLY A 556 -8.36 15.92 4.42
CA GLY A 556 -7.05 16.09 5.02
C GLY A 556 -6.77 17.47 5.58
N ALA A 557 -7.17 18.53 4.90
CA ALA A 557 -6.93 19.89 5.39
C ALA A 557 -7.81 20.26 6.60
N ASN A 558 -9.04 19.74 6.69
CA ASN A 558 -9.83 19.83 7.92
C ASN A 558 -9.13 19.09 9.08
N ALA A 559 -8.55 17.92 8.81
CA ALA A 559 -7.80 17.17 9.81
C ALA A 559 -6.51 17.89 10.25
N VAL A 560 -5.80 18.56 9.34
CA VAL A 560 -4.65 19.43 9.68
C VAL A 560 -5.11 20.56 10.62
N ALA A 561 -6.22 21.22 10.32
CA ALA A 561 -6.76 22.29 11.16
C ALA A 561 -7.17 21.78 12.55
N ASP A 562 -7.72 20.54 12.67
CA ASP A 562 -8.01 19.92 13.96
C ASP A 562 -6.74 19.69 14.80
N VAL A 563 -5.62 19.35 14.15
CA VAL A 563 -4.31 19.22 14.82
C VAL A 563 -3.75 20.61 15.19
N LEU A 564 -3.76 21.57 14.27
CA LEU A 564 -3.22 22.90 14.50
C LEU A 564 -3.91 23.63 15.69
N THR A 565 -5.21 23.38 15.88
CA THR A 565 -6.00 23.99 16.99
C THR A 565 -5.98 23.18 18.28
N GLY A 566 -5.30 22.01 18.30
CA GLY A 566 -5.29 21.15 19.48
C GLY A 566 -6.62 20.43 19.73
N LYS A 567 -7.59 20.51 18.81
CA LYS A 567 -8.82 19.71 18.88
C LYS A 567 -8.50 18.22 18.83
N VAL A 568 -7.45 17.85 18.10
CA VAL A 568 -6.82 16.53 18.13
C VAL A 568 -5.36 16.70 18.54
N ASN A 569 -4.96 16.03 19.61
CA ASN A 569 -3.56 15.98 20.01
C ASN A 569 -2.82 15.02 19.09
N PRO A 570 -1.77 15.44 18.33
CA PRO A 570 -1.03 14.57 17.44
C PRO A 570 -0.43 13.39 18.19
N SER A 571 -0.54 12.20 17.62
CA SER A 571 -0.03 10.96 18.20
C SER A 571 0.58 10.03 17.14
N GLY A 572 0.76 10.54 15.93
CA GLY A 572 1.43 9.83 14.84
C GLY A 572 2.93 9.74 15.06
N LYS A 573 3.53 8.68 14.54
CA LYS A 573 4.98 8.40 14.57
C LYS A 573 5.47 8.05 13.17
N LEU A 574 6.69 8.44 12.83
CA LEU A 574 7.29 8.17 11.52
C LEU A 574 7.42 6.66 11.27
N PRO A 575 6.89 6.13 10.16
CA PRO A 575 7.09 4.73 9.78
C PRO A 575 8.37 4.53 8.95
N MET A 576 9.18 5.56 8.78
CA MET A 576 10.50 5.51 8.14
C MET A 576 11.41 6.63 8.67
N THR A 577 12.70 6.45 8.44
CA THR A 577 13.76 7.40 8.81
C THR A 577 13.82 8.57 7.81
N PHE A 578 14.03 9.79 8.32
CA PHE A 578 14.39 10.96 7.53
C PHE A 578 15.90 11.16 7.62
N PRO A 579 16.67 10.90 6.56
CA PRO A 579 18.13 11.09 6.58
C PRO A 579 18.51 12.57 6.63
N VAL A 580 19.74 12.87 7.03
CA VAL A 580 20.31 14.23 6.89
C VAL A 580 20.55 14.54 5.42
N ASN A 581 21.22 13.63 4.69
CA ASN A 581 21.45 13.75 3.26
C ASN A 581 20.91 12.51 2.54
N PHE A 582 20.57 12.64 1.27
CA PHE A 582 20.10 11.52 0.45
C PHE A 582 21.12 10.37 0.41
N MET A 583 22.41 10.68 0.29
CA MET A 583 23.49 9.68 0.19
C MET A 583 23.77 8.94 1.49
N ASP A 584 23.25 9.40 2.64
CA ASP A 584 23.35 8.68 3.91
C ASP A 584 22.45 7.43 3.92
N HIS A 585 21.48 7.38 3.02
CA HIS A 585 20.60 6.23 2.90
C HIS A 585 21.31 5.08 2.16
N PRO A 586 21.36 3.87 2.72
CA PRO A 586 22.22 2.80 2.22
C PRO A 586 21.92 2.35 0.79
N SER A 587 20.67 2.47 0.35
CA SER A 587 20.24 2.11 -1.01
C SER A 587 20.54 3.19 -2.06
N SER A 588 20.96 4.39 -1.67
CA SER A 588 21.10 5.51 -2.62
C SER A 588 22.16 5.31 -3.69
N ALA A 589 23.22 4.56 -3.37
CA ALA A 589 24.27 4.20 -4.34
C ALA A 589 23.75 3.25 -5.45
N ASN A 590 22.71 2.48 -5.18
CA ASN A 590 22.14 1.44 -6.05
C ASN A 590 20.70 1.76 -6.49
N PHE A 591 20.25 3.01 -6.32
CA PHE A 591 18.92 3.43 -6.76
C PHE A 591 19.01 4.14 -8.12
N PRO A 592 17.99 4.04 -8.99
CA PRO A 592 18.05 4.51 -10.40
C PRO A 592 18.23 6.02 -10.60
N TYR A 593 18.30 6.86 -9.56
CA TYR A 593 18.48 8.31 -9.72
C TYR A 593 19.80 8.69 -10.41
N ASN A 594 20.86 7.85 -10.31
CA ASN A 594 22.15 8.01 -11.00
C ASN A 594 22.08 7.67 -12.49
N TYR A 595 20.95 7.20 -12.92
CA TYR A 595 20.69 6.84 -14.27
C TYR A 595 20.84 8.07 -15.17
N THR A 596 21.90 8.10 -15.97
CA THR A 596 22.11 9.17 -16.96
C THR A 596 21.03 9.07 -18.03
N ALA A 597 20.34 10.17 -18.27
CA ALA A 597 19.16 10.28 -19.13
C ALA A 597 19.40 10.01 -20.65
N THR A 598 20.50 9.36 -21.02
CA THR A 598 20.75 8.78 -22.35
C THR A 598 19.87 7.58 -22.62
N ALA A 599 19.25 6.99 -21.58
CA ALA A 599 18.15 6.07 -21.75
C ALA A 599 16.94 6.84 -22.28
N THR A 600 16.68 6.69 -23.53
CA THR A 600 15.50 7.22 -24.19
C THR A 600 14.25 6.83 -23.42
N ARG A 601 13.65 7.80 -22.72
CA ARG A 601 12.27 7.73 -22.28
C ARG A 601 11.39 7.67 -23.55
N GLY A 602 11.11 6.49 -23.98
CA GLY A 602 10.16 6.26 -25.04
C GLY A 602 9.54 4.91 -24.82
N VAL A 603 8.23 4.80 -24.90
CA VAL A 603 7.58 3.53 -25.20
C VAL A 603 8.14 3.12 -26.57
N SER A 604 9.23 2.35 -26.56
CA SER A 604 9.81 1.80 -27.77
C SER A 604 8.95 0.59 -28.14
N TRP A 605 8.30 0.65 -29.28
CA TRP A 605 7.60 -0.46 -29.91
C TRP A 605 8.55 -1.43 -30.62
N GLY A 606 9.88 -1.28 -30.43
CA GLY A 606 10.91 -2.15 -30.98
C GLY A 606 11.79 -2.79 -29.90
N PRO A 607 12.65 -3.77 -30.29
CA PRO A 607 13.59 -4.41 -29.35
C PRO A 607 14.53 -3.33 -28.79
N ARG A 608 14.47 -3.12 -27.48
CA ARG A 608 15.39 -2.25 -26.75
C ARG A 608 16.70 -2.98 -26.58
N GLN A 609 17.81 -2.26 -26.82
CA GLN A 609 19.11 -2.73 -26.32
C GLN A 609 19.09 -2.59 -24.79
N PRO A 610 19.36 -3.65 -24.04
CA PRO A 610 19.44 -3.58 -22.59
C PRO A 610 20.48 -2.55 -22.17
N GLN A 611 20.14 -1.69 -21.21
CA GLN A 611 21.13 -0.80 -20.60
C GLN A 611 21.50 -1.38 -19.25
N LYS A 612 22.80 -1.62 -19.07
CA LYS A 612 23.36 -2.37 -17.95
C LYS A 612 22.90 -1.89 -16.57
N ASP A 613 22.65 -0.58 -16.42
CA ASP A 613 22.30 0.02 -15.13
C ASP A 613 20.78 0.12 -14.89
N VAL A 614 19.94 -0.38 -15.80
CA VAL A 614 18.46 -0.36 -15.70
C VAL A 614 17.83 -1.73 -15.79
N ASP A 615 18.60 -2.72 -16.22
CA ASP A 615 18.08 -4.10 -16.34
C ASP A 615 18.18 -4.88 -15.05
N TYR A 616 18.93 -4.36 -14.07
CA TYR A 616 19.00 -4.91 -12.72
C TYR A 616 19.34 -3.85 -11.68
N THR A 617 18.89 -4.08 -10.46
CA THR A 617 19.23 -3.30 -9.28
C THR A 617 19.75 -4.22 -8.19
N ARG A 618 21.01 -4.01 -7.78
CA ARG A 618 21.61 -4.78 -6.69
C ARG A 618 21.18 -4.18 -5.34
N TYR A 619 20.69 -5.04 -4.46
CA TYR A 619 20.32 -4.65 -3.08
C TYR A 619 21.50 -4.95 -2.15
N ASP A 620 22.65 -4.28 -2.42
CA ASP A 620 23.91 -4.52 -1.72
C ASP A 620 23.87 -4.12 -0.24
N GLU A 621 22.90 -3.29 0.15
CA GLU A 621 22.65 -2.96 1.53
C GLU A 621 22.15 -4.16 2.37
N GLY A 622 21.67 -5.23 1.74
CA GLY A 622 21.21 -6.42 2.42
C GLY A 622 20.08 -6.13 3.41
N ILE A 623 20.26 -6.53 4.67
CA ILE A 623 19.26 -6.29 5.74
C ILE A 623 19.30 -4.86 6.31
N TRP A 624 20.27 -4.03 5.88
CA TRP A 624 20.54 -2.70 6.42
C TRP A 624 19.63 -1.63 5.79
N VAL A 625 18.32 -1.82 5.91
CA VAL A 625 17.31 -0.90 5.40
C VAL A 625 16.83 0.02 6.52
N GLY A 626 16.72 1.32 6.24
CA GLY A 626 16.20 2.33 7.15
C GLY A 626 16.91 2.36 8.51
N TYR A 627 16.16 2.42 9.61
CA TYR A 627 16.73 2.54 10.97
C TYR A 627 17.69 1.40 11.33
N ARG A 628 17.59 0.22 10.69
CA ARG A 628 18.54 -0.87 10.90
C ARG A 628 19.95 -0.45 10.53
N HIS A 629 20.10 0.31 9.45
CA HIS A 629 21.36 0.93 9.05
C HIS A 629 21.73 2.09 9.98
N PHE A 630 20.88 3.10 10.06
CA PHE A 630 21.20 4.35 10.74
C PHE A 630 21.54 4.15 12.22
N ALA A 631 20.71 3.38 12.96
CA ALA A 631 20.95 3.12 14.37
C ALA A 631 22.17 2.21 14.62
N THR A 632 22.47 1.26 13.74
CA THR A 632 23.58 0.32 13.92
C THR A 632 24.91 0.94 13.56
N ARG A 633 24.95 1.74 12.50
CA ARG A 633 26.19 2.39 12.02
C ARG A 633 26.42 3.76 12.69
N GLY A 634 25.49 4.24 13.51
CA GLY A 634 25.60 5.55 14.18
C GLY A 634 25.53 6.73 13.21
N VAL A 635 24.84 6.58 12.09
CA VAL A 635 24.65 7.65 11.11
C VAL A 635 23.58 8.61 11.60
N GLU A 636 23.90 9.91 11.59
CA GLU A 636 22.98 10.97 12.01
C GLU A 636 21.75 11.03 11.08
N VAL A 637 20.59 11.32 11.67
CA VAL A 637 19.33 11.46 10.95
C VAL A 637 18.63 12.77 11.29
N SER A 638 17.86 13.30 10.35
CA SER A 638 17.03 14.48 10.61
C SER A 638 15.91 14.15 11.58
N TYR A 639 15.24 12.99 11.37
CA TYR A 639 14.27 12.39 12.29
C TYR A 639 14.38 10.87 12.24
N PRO A 640 14.44 10.18 13.40
CA PRO A 640 14.56 8.73 13.43
C PRO A 640 13.22 8.03 13.16
N PHE A 641 13.25 6.77 12.77
CA PHE A 641 12.10 5.87 12.74
C PHE A 641 11.38 5.88 14.10
N GLY A 642 10.06 5.92 14.07
CA GLY A 642 9.21 5.99 15.25
C GLY A 642 9.08 7.39 15.88
N TYR A 643 9.76 8.40 15.35
CA TYR A 643 9.71 9.75 15.91
C TYR A 643 8.36 10.44 15.65
N GLY A 644 7.90 11.16 16.65
CA GLY A 644 6.74 12.05 16.57
C GLY A 644 6.46 12.68 17.95
N LEU A 645 6.17 13.97 17.94
CA LEU A 645 5.83 14.75 19.13
C LEU A 645 4.33 14.69 19.43
N SER A 646 4.00 15.06 20.65
CA SER A 646 2.63 15.28 21.14
C SER A 646 2.54 16.64 21.84
N TYR A 647 1.35 17.17 22.01
CA TYR A 647 1.12 18.32 22.92
C TYR A 647 1.18 17.91 24.38
N SER A 648 1.34 16.60 24.68
CA SER A 648 1.54 16.07 26.03
C SER A 648 2.90 15.38 26.17
N SER A 649 3.21 14.94 27.38
CA SER A 649 4.41 14.20 27.74
C SER A 649 4.06 12.88 28.39
N PHE A 650 4.89 11.85 28.20
CA PHE A 650 4.63 10.53 28.73
C PHE A 650 5.86 9.96 29.43
N ALA A 651 5.63 9.34 30.59
CA ALA A 651 6.64 8.61 31.33
C ALA A 651 6.41 7.10 31.22
N TYR A 652 7.49 6.33 31.17
CA TYR A 652 7.46 4.87 31.11
C TYR A 652 7.95 4.30 32.42
N SER A 653 7.22 3.33 32.99
CA SER A 653 7.64 2.62 34.19
C SER A 653 8.82 1.68 33.91
N LYS A 654 9.35 1.08 34.98
CA LYS A 654 10.24 -0.09 34.85
C LYS A 654 9.47 -1.23 34.16
N PRO A 655 10.03 -1.82 33.08
CA PRO A 655 9.33 -2.87 32.33
C PRO A 655 9.37 -4.20 33.08
N VAL A 656 8.38 -5.05 32.77
CA VAL A 656 8.33 -6.44 33.24
C VAL A 656 8.39 -7.35 32.03
N VAL A 657 9.34 -8.30 32.04
CA VAL A 657 9.49 -9.32 30.99
C VAL A 657 9.32 -10.69 31.63
N LYS A 658 8.38 -11.48 31.11
CA LYS A 658 8.07 -12.85 31.57
C LYS A 658 8.26 -13.82 30.42
N ALA A 659 9.06 -14.89 30.65
CA ALA A 659 9.13 -15.98 29.69
C ALA A 659 7.78 -16.70 29.62
N VAL A 660 7.35 -17.02 28.40
CA VAL A 660 6.16 -17.85 28.09
C VAL A 660 6.60 -19.10 27.33
N ALA A 661 5.66 -19.99 27.00
CA ALA A 661 5.98 -21.26 26.35
C ALA A 661 6.73 -21.07 25.01
N ASP A 662 6.38 -20.04 24.25
CA ASP A 662 7.05 -19.66 23.00
C ASP A 662 7.44 -18.18 23.05
N GLY A 663 8.65 -17.90 23.57
CA GLY A 663 9.18 -16.53 23.64
C GLY A 663 8.93 -15.83 24.97
N PHE A 664 8.45 -14.58 24.94
CA PHE A 664 8.19 -13.77 26.13
C PHE A 664 6.98 -12.84 25.97
N GLU A 665 6.44 -12.47 27.13
CA GLU A 665 5.50 -11.37 27.27
C GLU A 665 6.22 -10.22 27.98
N ALA A 666 6.11 -9.02 27.44
CA ALA A 666 6.74 -7.82 27.98
C ALA A 666 5.72 -6.71 28.17
N SER A 667 5.77 -6.03 29.30
CA SER A 667 4.84 -4.95 29.63
C SER A 667 5.55 -3.73 30.22
N VAL A 668 4.98 -2.57 29.93
CA VAL A 668 5.40 -1.27 30.50
C VAL A 668 4.16 -0.43 30.77
N THR A 669 4.16 0.31 31.86
CA THR A 669 3.08 1.26 32.15
C THR A 669 3.47 2.63 31.63
N VAL A 670 2.61 3.23 30.82
CA VAL A 670 2.73 4.61 30.30
C VAL A 670 1.82 5.51 31.11
N THR A 671 2.37 6.62 31.59
CA THR A 671 1.63 7.66 32.33
C THR A 671 1.69 8.97 31.56
N ASN A 672 0.55 9.60 31.31
CA ASN A 672 0.51 10.96 30.79
C ASN A 672 0.97 11.95 31.89
N THR A 673 2.15 12.53 31.71
CA THR A 673 2.74 13.52 32.65
C THR A 673 2.55 14.96 32.19
N GLY A 674 1.91 15.16 31.03
CA GLY A 674 1.63 16.49 30.49
C GLY A 674 0.29 17.07 30.99
N ALA A 675 -0.05 18.23 30.43
CA ALA A 675 -1.21 19.01 30.85
C ALA A 675 -2.49 18.74 30.03
N VAL A 676 -2.38 18.01 28.92
CA VAL A 676 -3.50 17.71 28.00
C VAL A 676 -3.65 16.21 27.78
N ALA A 677 -4.85 15.76 27.47
CA ALA A 677 -5.07 14.36 27.13
C ALA A 677 -4.33 14.00 25.83
N GLY A 678 -3.85 12.75 25.75
CA GLY A 678 -3.12 12.30 24.58
C GLY A 678 -2.87 10.81 24.55
N LYS A 679 -2.42 10.34 23.39
CA LYS A 679 -2.07 8.93 23.14
C LYS A 679 -0.55 8.80 22.93
N GLU A 680 0.02 7.68 23.38
CA GLU A 680 1.43 7.36 23.17
C GLU A 680 1.58 6.01 22.46
N VAL A 681 2.54 5.94 21.55
CA VAL A 681 2.98 4.68 20.93
C VAL A 681 4.19 4.14 21.66
N VAL A 682 4.08 2.92 22.13
CA VAL A 682 5.19 2.16 22.73
C VAL A 682 5.74 1.20 21.68
N GLU A 683 7.00 1.39 21.35
CA GLU A 683 7.75 0.55 20.40
C GLU A 683 8.62 -0.43 21.16
N LEU A 684 8.47 -1.72 20.93
CA LEU A 684 9.29 -2.77 21.54
C LEU A 684 10.35 -3.23 20.55
N TYR A 685 11.58 -2.92 20.87
CA TYR A 685 12.76 -3.36 20.15
C TYR A 685 13.48 -4.47 20.90
N VAL A 686 14.19 -5.31 20.14
CA VAL A 686 15.04 -6.36 20.72
C VAL A 686 16.43 -6.29 20.14
N SER A 687 17.45 -6.30 21.00
CA SER A 687 18.85 -6.59 20.64
C SER A 687 19.14 -8.05 20.87
N ALA A 688 19.73 -8.72 19.89
CA ALA A 688 20.14 -10.10 20.01
C ALA A 688 21.44 -10.25 20.83
N PRO A 689 21.74 -11.45 21.38
CA PRO A 689 23.03 -11.75 21.99
C PRO A 689 24.16 -11.64 20.96
N ALA A 690 25.37 -11.31 21.42
CA ALA A 690 26.56 -11.26 20.58
C ALA A 690 26.96 -12.66 20.09
N GLY A 691 27.57 -12.72 18.90
CA GLY A 691 27.96 -13.95 18.24
C GLY A 691 26.88 -14.48 17.31
N GLY A 692 27.25 -15.26 16.29
CA GLY A 692 26.34 -15.73 15.25
C GLY A 692 26.20 -14.77 14.07
N LEU A 693 25.04 -14.75 13.44
CA LEU A 693 24.77 -13.86 12.31
C LEU A 693 24.80 -12.39 12.75
N GLU A 694 25.40 -11.52 11.93
CA GLU A 694 25.39 -10.08 12.18
C GLU A 694 23.92 -9.57 12.18
N LYS A 695 23.56 -8.78 13.20
CA LYS A 695 22.22 -8.25 13.39
C LYS A 695 22.24 -6.75 13.65
N PRO A 696 21.14 -6.05 13.32
CA PRO A 696 20.97 -4.67 13.74
C PRO A 696 21.09 -4.51 15.27
N VAL A 697 21.58 -3.35 15.71
CA VAL A 697 21.69 -3.03 17.14
C VAL A 697 20.34 -3.20 17.86
N ARG A 698 19.25 -3.05 17.13
CA ARG A 698 17.87 -3.32 17.56
C ARG A 698 16.96 -3.54 16.38
N GLU A 699 15.92 -4.33 16.58
CA GLU A 699 14.87 -4.58 15.62
C GLU A 699 13.50 -4.44 16.28
N LEU A 700 12.55 -3.79 15.62
CA LEU A 700 11.16 -3.72 16.06
C LEU A 700 10.55 -5.14 16.05
N LYS A 701 9.99 -5.56 17.19
CA LYS A 701 9.38 -6.89 17.33
C LYS A 701 7.94 -6.82 17.82
N ALA A 702 7.52 -5.68 18.40
CA ALA A 702 6.15 -5.41 18.76
C ALA A 702 5.93 -3.89 18.91
N PHE A 703 4.69 -3.47 18.91
CA PHE A 703 4.28 -2.11 19.26
C PHE A 703 2.86 -2.11 19.83
N GLY A 704 2.51 -1.05 20.56
CA GLY A 704 1.17 -0.83 21.06
C GLY A 704 0.90 0.65 21.30
N LYS A 705 -0.32 1.09 21.02
CA LYS A 705 -0.77 2.46 21.26
C LYS A 705 -1.70 2.50 22.47
N THR A 706 -1.53 3.50 23.33
CA THR A 706 -2.45 3.71 24.46
C THR A 706 -3.82 4.19 23.96
N LYS A 707 -4.85 3.99 24.73
CA LYS A 707 -6.04 4.83 24.65
C LYS A 707 -5.65 6.30 24.90
N GLU A 708 -6.56 7.20 24.69
CA GLU A 708 -6.36 8.58 25.12
C GLU A 708 -6.28 8.63 26.65
N LEU A 709 -5.16 9.11 27.18
CA LEU A 709 -4.88 9.23 28.60
C LEU A 709 -5.09 10.68 29.04
N ALA A 710 -5.93 10.90 30.03
CA ALA A 710 -6.03 12.20 30.71
C ALA A 710 -4.71 12.54 31.45
N PRO A 711 -4.45 13.80 31.80
CA PRO A 711 -3.32 14.17 32.65
C PRO A 711 -3.26 13.35 33.93
N GLY A 712 -2.12 12.72 34.20
CA GLY A 712 -1.90 11.82 35.34
C GLY A 712 -2.44 10.40 35.15
N GLU A 713 -3.23 10.12 34.12
CA GLU A 713 -3.75 8.78 33.82
C GLU A 713 -2.66 7.85 33.28
N SER A 714 -2.77 6.56 33.59
CA SER A 714 -1.82 5.53 33.19
C SER A 714 -2.50 4.35 32.51
N GLN A 715 -1.78 3.71 31.59
CA GLN A 715 -2.17 2.43 30.98
C GLN A 715 -0.95 1.51 30.88
N THR A 716 -1.15 0.23 31.18
CA THR A 716 -0.15 -0.81 30.92
C THR A 716 -0.34 -1.37 29.53
N ILE A 717 0.73 -1.30 28.72
CA ILE A 717 0.81 -1.93 27.39
C ILE A 717 1.56 -3.25 27.56
N THR A 718 0.94 -4.33 27.09
CA THR A 718 1.50 -5.69 27.13
C THR A 718 1.65 -6.21 25.71
N MET A 719 2.82 -6.73 25.39
CA MET A 719 3.20 -7.21 24.06
C MET A 719 3.83 -8.60 24.16
N LYS A 720 3.60 -9.43 23.16
CA LYS A 720 4.18 -10.78 23.05
C LYS A 720 5.14 -10.83 21.90
N VAL A 721 6.26 -11.52 22.09
CA VAL A 721 7.26 -11.80 21.05
C VAL A 721 7.58 -13.28 21.13
N SER A 722 7.36 -13.99 20.02
CA SER A 722 7.67 -15.40 19.90
C SER A 722 9.16 -15.65 19.69
N ALA A 723 9.62 -16.87 19.92
CA ALA A 723 10.99 -17.26 19.59
C ALA A 723 11.27 -17.16 18.08
N TYR A 724 10.26 -17.40 17.24
CA TYR A 724 10.38 -17.24 15.79
C TYR A 724 10.61 -15.77 15.38
N GLU A 725 9.99 -14.81 16.03
CA GLU A 725 10.21 -13.38 15.77
C GLU A 725 11.62 -12.90 16.18
N LEU A 726 12.31 -13.63 17.04
CA LEU A 726 13.72 -13.37 17.41
C LEU A 726 14.72 -13.94 16.38
N ALA A 727 14.28 -14.81 15.49
CA ALA A 727 15.12 -15.48 14.52
C ALA A 727 15.61 -14.55 13.41
N SER A 728 16.77 -14.90 12.83
CA SER A 728 17.27 -14.40 11.54
C SER A 728 17.42 -15.53 10.57
N PHE A 729 17.36 -15.24 9.29
CA PHE A 729 17.53 -16.26 8.26
C PHE A 729 19.02 -16.55 8.01
N ASN A 730 19.39 -17.80 8.16
CA ASN A 730 20.73 -18.30 7.84
C ASN A 730 20.72 -18.98 6.47
N GLU A 731 21.39 -18.36 5.49
CA GLU A 731 21.47 -18.85 4.12
C GLU A 731 22.23 -20.20 4.03
N ALA A 732 23.22 -20.43 4.91
CA ALA A 732 24.03 -21.65 4.89
C ALA A 732 23.23 -22.89 5.31
N THR A 733 22.24 -22.74 6.17
CA THR A 733 21.39 -23.81 6.67
C THR A 733 19.99 -23.81 6.08
N SER A 734 19.64 -22.78 5.32
CA SER A 734 18.27 -22.52 4.84
C SER A 734 17.24 -22.60 5.97
N ALA A 735 17.51 -21.90 7.07
CA ALA A 735 16.66 -21.93 8.26
C ALA A 735 16.58 -20.57 8.95
N TRP A 736 15.44 -20.31 9.58
CA TRP A 736 15.33 -19.27 10.57
C TRP A 736 15.92 -19.73 11.88
N GLU A 737 16.83 -18.97 12.45
CA GLU A 737 17.59 -19.36 13.65
C GLU A 737 17.53 -18.28 14.73
N ALA A 738 17.08 -18.67 15.93
CA ALA A 738 17.14 -17.84 17.15
C ALA A 738 18.25 -18.39 18.06
N ALA A 739 19.28 -17.60 18.32
CA ALA A 739 20.40 -17.99 19.15
C ALA A 739 19.99 -18.08 20.62
N ALA A 740 20.49 -19.08 21.35
CA ALA A 740 20.42 -19.08 22.81
C ALA A 740 21.26 -17.94 23.37
N GLY A 741 20.80 -17.34 24.48
CA GLY A 741 21.51 -16.25 25.12
C GLY A 741 20.60 -15.17 25.69
N GLN A 742 21.23 -14.09 26.19
CA GLN A 742 20.52 -12.96 26.75
C GLN A 742 20.22 -11.92 25.67
N TYR A 743 18.93 -11.69 25.43
CA TYR A 743 18.38 -10.62 24.61
C TYR A 743 18.12 -9.40 25.48
N ASN A 744 18.22 -8.20 24.87
CA ASN A 744 17.88 -6.95 25.53
C ASN A 744 16.55 -6.42 24.94
N VAL A 745 15.48 -6.50 25.72
CA VAL A 745 14.16 -5.98 25.39
C VAL A 745 14.14 -4.50 25.72
N GLN A 746 13.82 -3.65 24.75
CA GLN A 746 13.88 -2.20 24.83
C GLN A 746 12.52 -1.59 24.49
N PHE A 747 12.05 -0.69 25.34
CA PHE A 747 10.82 0.05 25.12
C PHE A 747 11.20 1.48 24.74
N GLY A 748 10.81 1.90 23.55
CA GLY A 748 11.12 3.20 22.99
C GLY A 748 9.89 4.01 22.63
N ALA A 749 10.05 5.32 22.57
CA ALA A 749 9.17 6.26 21.91
C ALA A 749 9.62 6.52 20.46
N SER A 750 10.80 6.02 20.09
CA SER A 750 11.36 5.94 18.73
C SER A 750 12.58 5.01 18.74
N ALA A 751 13.12 4.69 17.56
CA ALA A 751 14.38 3.92 17.45
C ALA A 751 15.60 4.62 18.11
N ALA A 752 15.54 5.93 18.32
CA ALA A 752 16.58 6.72 19.00
C ALA A 752 16.25 7.06 20.44
N ASP A 753 14.99 7.00 20.87
CA ASP A 753 14.55 7.34 22.24
C ASP A 753 14.11 6.07 22.98
N ILE A 754 15.07 5.35 23.53
CA ILE A 754 14.82 4.14 24.34
C ILE A 754 14.68 4.53 25.82
N ARG A 755 13.47 4.41 26.33
CA ARG A 755 13.08 4.86 27.67
C ARG A 755 13.20 3.81 28.77
N ALA A 756 13.07 2.52 28.42
CA ALA A 756 13.14 1.43 29.39
C ALA A 756 13.74 0.18 28.78
N LYS A 757 14.41 -0.65 29.61
CA LYS A 757 15.09 -1.88 29.16
C LYS A 757 14.93 -2.99 30.20
N ALA A 758 14.84 -4.23 29.72
CA ALA A 758 14.88 -5.42 30.56
C ALA A 758 15.51 -6.61 29.81
N PRO A 759 16.19 -7.53 30.47
CA PRO A 759 16.75 -8.71 29.83
C PRO A 759 15.66 -9.78 29.63
N TYR A 760 15.85 -10.57 28.55
CA TYR A 760 15.17 -11.85 28.33
C TYR A 760 16.23 -12.91 27.97
N THR A 761 16.11 -14.12 28.50
CA THR A 761 17.04 -15.22 28.19
C THR A 761 16.31 -16.32 27.44
N LEU A 762 16.67 -16.54 26.19
CA LEU A 762 16.31 -17.72 25.43
C LEU A 762 17.27 -18.86 25.82
N LYS A 763 16.76 -19.84 26.55
CA LYS A 763 17.58 -20.89 27.17
C LYS A 763 18.20 -21.86 26.17
N LYS A 764 17.53 -22.10 25.04
CA LYS A 764 17.95 -23.00 23.97
C LYS A 764 17.78 -22.30 22.63
N ALA A 765 18.75 -22.51 21.73
CA ALA A 765 18.58 -22.08 20.35
C ALA A 765 17.40 -22.81 19.70
N ALA A 766 16.75 -22.12 18.80
CA ALA A 766 15.65 -22.68 18.02
C ALA A 766 15.89 -22.48 16.53
N SER A 767 15.47 -23.43 15.72
CA SER A 767 15.66 -23.40 14.28
C SER A 767 14.41 -23.91 13.57
N TRP A 768 14.05 -23.22 12.49
CA TRP A 768 12.90 -23.55 11.64
C TRP A 768 13.38 -23.66 10.20
N PRO A 769 13.65 -24.88 9.71
CA PRO A 769 14.07 -25.10 8.33
C PRO A 769 13.02 -24.66 7.33
N VAL A 770 13.45 -24.14 6.20
CA VAL A 770 12.62 -23.76 5.05
C VAL A 770 13.30 -24.23 3.76
N HIS A 771 12.63 -24.10 2.62
CA HIS A 771 13.19 -24.50 1.34
C HIS A 771 14.34 -23.57 0.91
N ASN A 772 15.38 -24.14 0.34
CA ASN A 772 16.48 -23.38 -0.28
C ASN A 772 16.09 -22.96 -1.71
N VAL A 773 15.34 -21.89 -1.80
CA VAL A 773 14.86 -21.32 -3.08
C VAL A 773 15.16 -19.83 -3.15
N LEU A 774 15.07 -19.25 -4.35
CA LEU A 774 15.24 -17.81 -4.59
C LEU A 774 16.66 -17.28 -4.34
N ALA A 775 17.68 -18.11 -4.41
CA ALA A 775 19.05 -17.62 -4.40
C ALA A 775 19.35 -16.79 -5.65
N PRO A 776 20.16 -15.71 -5.52
CA PRO A 776 20.63 -14.99 -6.70
C PRO A 776 21.36 -15.93 -7.65
N VAL A 777 21.05 -15.84 -8.95
CA VAL A 777 21.83 -16.55 -9.98
C VAL A 777 23.20 -15.85 -10.05
N ALA A 778 24.29 -16.62 -9.97
CA ALA A 778 25.62 -16.06 -10.18
C ALA A 778 25.69 -15.44 -11.58
N GLN A 779 25.90 -14.14 -11.65
CA GLN A 779 26.06 -13.40 -12.91
C GLN A 779 27.52 -13.41 -13.37
#